data_3b42a3035e8483eecf232c82fd708577
#
_entry.id   3b42a3035e8483eecf232c82fd708577
#
_cell.length_a   1.000
_cell.length_b   1.000
_cell.length_c   1.000
_cell.angle_alpha   90.00
_cell.angle_beta   90.00
_cell.angle_gamma   90.00
#
_symmetry.space_group_name_H-M   'P 1'
#
loop_
_entity.id
_entity.type
_entity.pdbx_description
1 polymer ?
#
loop_
_entity_poly.entity_id
_entity_poly.type
_entity_poly.pdbx_seq_one_letter_code
_entity_poly.pdbx_strand_id
1 'polypeptide(L)'
;MKRLLLATLLLVNGLLAVAENGYELWLRYRPLPILNQQAYRPYFRKIFIKADNASATAIKNELSIAIPALLGIQPVFYSDAAMTGNSGLYINTDAKFHAAITQTNNNRLKETGAEGFYLFEGKNKKQQSVLTILSQSDKGSLYAVFHLLRMMQNQQNIRQLNLLSVPKLHLRLLNHWDNLNRSVERGYAGFSLWNWHTLPGYIDQRYIDYARANASVGINGTVLTNVNANATVLTTPYLLKVKALADVFRPYGIKVYLTSRFSAPIEMGGLKTADPLDPSVKNWWKEKVNEIYSIIPDFGGFLVKANSEGQPGPQDYKRTHADGANMLADAVAPHHGIVIWRAFVYAAENPVDRHKQAYDDFVPLDGQFRNNVMVQVKNGAIDFMPREPFHPLFGAMPRTPLMMEFQVTQEYLGQATQLVFLAPLFKEVLDADTYSKGKGSTVAKVIDGSLDQHALNGMAGVSNIGNDINWCGHPFAQANWYALGRLAWDHSISSEQIADEWLRMSYTADPSFLSTTKNIMLRSREIMVNYMNPLGLHHIMGNGHHYGPAPWVSNLNRPEWNPVYYHKADSLGIGFNRTASGSNALSQYYPEARKAWENPATCDEKYLLWFHHISWNQQLSSGNTLWNDLCKRYYSGADSVQWMIREWSRQEKKVDAQRFKAVSMLLNIQWEEAKWWRNACLLYFQTFSRQPIPAGYEQPDQPLDYYKKLRFPYAPGN
;
A
#
# COMPACT_ATOMS: atom_id res chain seq x y z
N MET A 1 33.32 -28.24 38.98
CA MET A 1 33.64 -27.22 37.98
C MET A 1 33.10 -27.52 36.56
N LYS A 2 33.42 -28.65 35.91
CA LYS A 2 32.93 -28.92 34.52
C LYS A 2 31.41 -28.95 34.39
N ARG A 3 30.64 -29.45 35.37
CA ARG A 3 29.15 -29.43 35.33
C ARG A 3 28.56 -28.05 35.55
N LEU A 4 29.22 -27.17 36.33
CA LEU A 4 28.81 -25.80 36.53
C LEU A 4 29.05 -24.95 35.26
N LEU A 5 30.20 -25.17 34.58
CA LEU A 5 30.50 -24.49 33.31
C LEU A 5 29.52 -24.90 32.20
N LEU A 6 29.12 -26.19 32.14
CA LEU A 6 28.14 -26.66 31.16
C LEU A 6 26.74 -26.06 31.41
N ALA A 7 26.35 -25.99 32.70
CA ALA A 7 25.07 -25.35 33.08
C ALA A 7 25.07 -23.84 32.81
N THR A 8 26.20 -23.15 33.02
CA THR A 8 26.32 -21.71 32.68
C THR A 8 26.33 -21.48 31.17
N LEU A 9 26.97 -22.37 30.39
CA LEU A 9 26.93 -22.30 28.92
C LEU A 9 25.53 -22.58 28.37
N LEU A 10 24.77 -23.51 28.97
CA LEU A 10 23.38 -23.79 28.61
C LEU A 10 22.42 -22.65 29.00
N LEU A 11 22.65 -22.01 30.14
CA LEU A 11 21.90 -20.82 30.59
C LEU A 11 22.16 -19.60 29.71
N VAL A 12 23.41 -19.36 29.29
CA VAL A 12 23.77 -18.24 28.39
C VAL A 12 23.23 -18.47 26.99
N ASN A 13 23.16 -19.71 26.48
CA ASN A 13 22.53 -20.00 25.21
C ASN A 13 20.98 -19.98 25.26
N GLY A 14 20.39 -20.22 26.44
CA GLY A 14 18.94 -20.11 26.65
C GLY A 14 18.41 -18.69 26.75
N LEU A 15 19.26 -17.72 27.08
CA LEU A 15 18.90 -16.31 27.21
C LEU A 15 18.90 -15.54 25.88
N LEU A 16 19.34 -16.15 24.77
CA LEU A 16 19.37 -15.50 23.44
C LEU A 16 18.32 -16.03 22.47
N ALA A 17 17.43 -16.92 22.89
CA ALA A 17 16.30 -17.33 22.07
C ALA A 17 15.12 -16.38 22.27
N VAL A 18 15.27 -15.12 21.86
CA VAL A 18 14.10 -14.24 21.66
C VAL A 18 13.31 -14.84 20.50
N ALA A 19 12.13 -15.37 20.79
CA ALA A 19 11.24 -15.89 19.76
C ALA A 19 10.91 -14.77 18.78
N GLU A 20 11.14 -15.02 17.51
CA GLU A 20 10.87 -14.07 16.45
C GLU A 20 9.35 -13.88 16.30
N ASN A 21 8.88 -12.68 16.49
CA ASN A 21 7.45 -12.32 16.51
C ASN A 21 7.01 -11.42 15.34
N GLY A 22 7.95 -11.07 14.45
CA GLY A 22 7.69 -10.21 13.30
C GLY A 22 7.81 -8.70 13.58
N TYR A 23 8.16 -8.28 14.80
CA TYR A 23 8.31 -6.87 15.14
C TYR A 23 9.34 -6.15 14.29
N GLU A 24 10.49 -6.80 14.03
CA GLU A 24 11.60 -6.23 13.27
C GLU A 24 11.32 -6.08 11.77
N LEU A 25 10.17 -6.54 11.29
CA LEU A 25 9.78 -6.48 9.88
C LEU A 25 10.85 -7.12 8.97
N TRP A 26 11.26 -6.42 7.93
CA TRP A 26 12.36 -6.78 7.02
C TRP A 26 13.70 -6.13 7.41
N LEU A 27 13.80 -5.51 8.60
CA LEU A 27 15.00 -4.88 9.15
C LEU A 27 15.67 -5.73 10.24
N ARG A 28 15.52 -7.05 10.17
CA ARG A 28 16.00 -8.02 11.17
C ARG A 28 17.51 -8.18 11.19
N TYR A 29 18.19 -7.87 10.10
CA TYR A 29 19.65 -7.92 9.97
C TYR A 29 20.29 -9.22 10.50
N ARG A 30 19.88 -10.37 9.98
CA ARG A 30 20.46 -11.66 10.38
C ARG A 30 21.90 -11.82 9.90
N PRO A 31 22.77 -12.53 10.65
CA PRO A 31 24.12 -12.83 10.21
C PRO A 31 24.15 -13.44 8.81
N LEU A 32 24.96 -12.85 7.94
CA LEU A 32 25.13 -13.36 6.57
C LEU A 32 26.01 -14.61 6.55
N PRO A 33 25.96 -15.44 5.48
CA PRO A 33 26.91 -16.51 5.26
C PRO A 33 28.37 -15.99 5.30
N ILE A 34 29.29 -16.78 5.81
CA ILE A 34 30.69 -16.39 6.04
C ILE A 34 31.35 -15.79 4.77
N LEU A 35 31.08 -16.39 3.60
CA LEU A 35 31.64 -15.88 2.33
C LEU A 35 31.15 -14.46 2.02
N ASN A 36 29.87 -14.17 2.25
CA ASN A 36 29.30 -12.84 2.08
C ASN A 36 29.87 -11.86 3.11
N GLN A 37 29.99 -12.27 4.38
CA GLN A 37 30.62 -11.44 5.40
C GLN A 37 32.06 -11.05 5.01
N GLN A 38 32.87 -12.02 4.56
CA GLN A 38 34.24 -11.78 4.12
C GLN A 38 34.30 -10.82 2.92
N ALA A 39 33.38 -10.95 1.98
CA ALA A 39 33.29 -10.09 0.81
C ALA A 39 32.94 -8.64 1.16
N TYR A 40 32.07 -8.42 2.15
CA TYR A 40 31.55 -7.09 2.49
C TYR A 40 32.36 -6.36 3.57
N ARG A 41 32.95 -7.08 4.56
CA ARG A 41 33.70 -6.47 5.68
C ARG A 41 34.71 -5.39 5.30
N PRO A 42 35.48 -5.48 4.18
CA PRO A 42 36.43 -4.44 3.81
C PRO A 42 35.81 -3.05 3.60
N TYR A 43 34.54 -3.00 3.17
CA TYR A 43 33.84 -1.74 2.90
C TYR A 43 33.23 -1.12 4.14
N PHE A 44 32.97 -1.91 5.22
CA PHE A 44 32.17 -1.44 6.35
C PHE A 44 32.95 -1.27 7.67
N ARG A 45 34.25 -1.55 7.70
CA ARG A 45 35.09 -1.30 8.89
C ARG A 45 35.24 0.21 9.17
N LYS A 46 35.30 1.02 8.12
CA LYS A 46 35.43 2.47 8.19
C LYS A 46 34.34 3.12 7.35
N ILE A 47 33.60 4.02 7.96
CA ILE A 47 32.49 4.74 7.34
C ILE A 47 32.78 6.23 7.43
N PHE A 48 32.81 6.89 6.28
CA PHE A 48 33.11 8.31 6.17
C PHE A 48 31.81 9.06 5.86
N ILE A 49 31.36 9.89 6.78
CA ILE A 49 30.16 10.73 6.65
C ILE A 49 30.45 12.10 7.24
N LYS A 50 30.43 13.15 6.42
CA LYS A 50 30.74 14.52 6.82
C LYS A 50 29.55 15.22 7.48
N ALA A 51 28.33 14.91 7.03
CA ALA A 51 27.14 15.57 7.55
C ALA A 51 26.97 15.35 9.05
N ASP A 52 26.59 16.42 9.75
CA ASP A 52 26.29 16.42 11.17
C ASP A 52 24.90 17.03 11.39
N ASN A 53 23.88 16.27 11.01
CA ASN A 53 22.49 16.62 11.14
C ASN A 53 21.65 15.39 11.51
N ALA A 54 20.34 15.58 11.68
CA ALA A 54 19.45 14.54 12.15
C ALA A 54 19.40 13.33 11.19
N SER A 55 19.43 13.53 9.87
CA SER A 55 19.45 12.42 8.89
C SER A 55 20.77 11.67 8.90
N ALA A 56 21.90 12.35 9.06
CA ALA A 56 23.21 11.72 9.22
C ALA A 56 23.26 10.89 10.51
N THR A 57 22.63 11.38 11.59
CA THR A 57 22.47 10.62 12.84
C THR A 57 21.63 9.36 12.63
N ALA A 58 20.50 9.45 11.89
CA ALA A 58 19.69 8.28 11.52
C ALA A 58 20.50 7.26 10.72
N ILE A 59 21.31 7.69 9.74
CA ILE A 59 22.21 6.82 8.98
C ILE A 59 23.24 6.12 9.89
N LYS A 60 23.90 6.87 10.79
CA LYS A 60 24.89 6.31 11.73
C LYS A 60 24.24 5.27 12.64
N ASN A 61 23.07 5.58 13.19
CA ASN A 61 22.30 4.67 14.04
C ASN A 61 21.94 3.37 13.31
N GLU A 62 21.40 3.47 12.10
CA GLU A 62 21.02 2.30 11.31
C GLU A 62 22.24 1.41 10.98
N LEU A 63 23.33 1.99 10.53
CA LEU A 63 24.58 1.26 10.26
C LEU A 63 25.18 0.63 11.54
N SER A 64 25.04 1.30 12.68
CA SER A 64 25.49 0.77 13.99
C SER A 64 24.69 -0.45 14.46
N ILE A 65 23.42 -0.59 14.01
CA ILE A 65 22.58 -1.76 14.25
C ILE A 65 22.89 -2.84 13.21
N ALA A 66 22.85 -2.47 11.93
CA ALA A 66 22.88 -3.41 10.82
C ALA A 66 24.25 -4.09 10.62
N ILE A 67 25.34 -3.34 10.69
CA ILE A 67 26.67 -3.88 10.35
C ILE A 67 27.17 -4.91 11.37
N PRO A 68 27.05 -4.72 12.68
CA PRO A 68 27.37 -5.76 13.64
C PRO A 68 26.52 -7.01 13.46
N ALA A 69 25.21 -6.85 13.22
CA ALA A 69 24.30 -7.96 13.05
C ALA A 69 24.57 -8.76 11.78
N LEU A 70 24.79 -8.10 10.63
CA LEU A 70 25.03 -8.75 9.35
C LEU A 70 26.46 -9.31 9.22
N LEU A 71 27.47 -8.57 9.69
CA LEU A 71 28.88 -8.84 9.39
C LEU A 71 29.71 -9.26 10.62
N GLY A 72 29.21 -9.14 11.83
CA GLY A 72 29.97 -9.44 13.06
C GLY A 72 31.16 -8.51 13.27
N ILE A 73 31.13 -7.25 12.83
CA ILE A 73 32.16 -6.23 13.05
C ILE A 73 31.53 -4.93 13.50
N GLN A 74 32.27 -4.15 14.29
CA GLN A 74 31.85 -2.79 14.68
C GLN A 74 32.37 -1.77 13.64
N PRO A 75 31.50 -0.93 13.05
CA PRO A 75 31.91 0.13 12.15
C PRO A 75 32.49 1.30 12.94
N VAL A 76 33.52 1.95 12.39
CA VAL A 76 34.08 3.20 12.94
C VAL A 76 33.70 4.34 12.02
N PHE A 77 33.08 5.38 12.58
CA PHE A 77 32.63 6.55 11.82
C PHE A 77 33.66 7.67 11.86
N TYR A 78 33.87 8.31 10.72
CA TYR A 78 34.80 9.42 10.52
C TYR A 78 34.10 10.58 9.83
N SER A 79 34.34 11.81 10.34
CA SER A 79 33.83 13.05 9.75
C SER A 79 34.93 13.89 9.07
N ASP A 80 36.20 13.53 9.25
CA ASP A 80 37.36 14.33 8.83
C ASP A 80 37.91 13.90 7.44
N ALA A 81 38.32 14.93 6.69
CA ALA A 81 38.98 14.83 5.39
C ALA A 81 40.37 14.19 5.44
N ALA A 82 41.10 14.29 6.52
CA ALA A 82 42.45 13.76 6.67
C ALA A 82 42.53 12.24 6.53
N MET A 83 41.38 11.54 6.62
CA MET A 83 41.28 10.08 6.48
C MET A 83 41.05 9.58 5.06
N THR A 84 41.11 10.46 4.05
CA THR A 84 41.02 10.08 2.63
C THR A 84 42.19 9.19 2.26
N GLY A 85 41.93 8.08 1.62
CA GLY A 85 42.95 7.10 1.20
C GLY A 85 42.86 5.76 1.94
N ASN A 86 41.84 5.55 2.77
CA ASN A 86 41.51 4.26 3.35
C ASN A 86 40.41 3.56 2.56
N SER A 87 40.39 2.22 2.58
CA SER A 87 39.21 1.47 2.14
C SER A 87 38.05 1.70 3.09
N GLY A 88 36.81 1.73 2.58
CA GLY A 88 35.63 1.97 3.40
C GLY A 88 34.40 2.37 2.60
N LEU A 89 33.35 2.74 3.31
CA LEU A 89 32.12 3.32 2.75
C LEU A 89 32.18 4.84 2.88
N TYR A 90 31.98 5.53 1.79
CA TYR A 90 31.94 6.99 1.72
C TYR A 90 30.52 7.45 1.40
N ILE A 91 29.91 8.27 2.26
CA ILE A 91 28.50 8.69 2.16
C ILE A 91 28.43 10.20 1.98
N ASN A 92 27.89 10.64 0.85
CA ASN A 92 27.60 12.05 0.51
C ASN A 92 28.67 13.03 0.98
N THR A 93 29.90 12.66 0.78
CA THR A 93 31.05 13.46 1.15
C THR A 93 31.38 14.43 0.02
N ASP A 94 31.90 15.61 0.36
CA ASP A 94 32.34 16.62 -0.60
C ASP A 94 33.25 15.98 -1.69
N ALA A 95 33.13 16.39 -2.93
CA ALA A 95 33.94 15.90 -4.06
C ALA A 95 35.45 15.96 -3.78
N LYS A 96 35.90 16.90 -2.96
CA LYS A 96 37.30 17.00 -2.50
C LYS A 96 37.78 15.81 -1.67
N PHE A 97 36.86 15.03 -1.10
CA PHE A 97 37.14 13.82 -0.33
C PHE A 97 37.34 12.58 -1.17
N HIS A 98 36.85 12.59 -2.41
CA HIS A 98 36.83 11.41 -3.23
C HIS A 98 37.96 11.43 -4.26
N ALA A 99 39.00 10.68 -4.00
CA ALA A 99 39.99 10.34 -5.02
C ALA A 99 39.39 9.53 -6.21
N ALA A 100 38.18 8.96 -6.00
CA ALA A 100 37.48 8.13 -6.97
C ALA A 100 36.39 8.88 -7.76
N ILE A 101 36.11 10.17 -7.47
CA ILE A 101 35.12 10.93 -8.22
C ILE A 101 35.67 11.45 -9.50
N THR A 102 35.18 10.94 -10.62
CA THR A 102 35.46 11.42 -11.99
C THR A 102 34.37 12.41 -12.44
N GLN A 103 34.60 13.07 -13.60
CA GLN A 103 33.59 13.90 -14.25
C GLN A 103 32.31 13.11 -14.55
N THR A 104 32.40 11.83 -14.89
CA THR A 104 31.24 10.94 -15.11
C THR A 104 30.42 10.78 -13.85
N ASN A 105 31.08 10.63 -12.70
CA ASN A 105 30.37 10.49 -11.40
C ASN A 105 29.67 11.80 -11.03
N ASN A 106 30.25 12.97 -11.35
CA ASN A 106 29.58 14.25 -11.13
C ASN A 106 28.33 14.44 -12.00
N ASN A 107 28.35 13.93 -13.23
CA ASN A 107 27.17 13.94 -14.09
C ASN A 107 26.08 13.02 -13.53
N ARG A 108 26.44 11.82 -13.06
CA ARG A 108 25.51 10.90 -12.39
C ARG A 108 24.89 11.50 -11.12
N LEU A 109 25.67 12.27 -10.36
CA LEU A 109 25.13 12.98 -9.19
C LEU A 109 24.00 13.95 -9.56
N LYS A 110 24.10 14.66 -10.70
CA LYS A 110 23.03 15.56 -11.17
C LYS A 110 21.75 14.81 -11.54
N GLU A 111 21.89 13.58 -12.03
CA GLU A 111 20.75 12.73 -12.41
C GLU A 111 19.98 12.19 -11.19
N THR A 112 20.55 12.22 -9.99
CA THR A 112 19.88 11.69 -8.77
C THR A 112 18.64 12.49 -8.36
N GLY A 113 18.54 13.77 -8.74
CA GLY A 113 17.48 14.64 -8.23
C GLY A 113 17.49 14.75 -6.69
N ALA A 114 16.39 15.18 -6.12
CA ALA A 114 16.31 15.50 -4.69
C ALA A 114 16.34 14.27 -3.76
N GLU A 115 15.94 13.09 -4.24
CA GLU A 115 15.77 11.89 -3.38
C GLU A 115 16.50 10.64 -3.90
N GLY A 116 17.00 10.65 -5.14
CA GLY A 116 17.77 9.56 -5.69
C GLY A 116 19.21 9.55 -5.19
N PHE A 117 19.92 8.52 -5.60
CA PHE A 117 21.31 8.29 -5.24
C PHE A 117 22.07 7.56 -6.36
N TYR A 118 23.39 7.73 -6.33
CA TYR A 118 24.32 6.97 -7.14
C TYR A 118 25.27 6.19 -6.22
N LEU A 119 25.25 4.87 -6.33
CA LEU A 119 26.02 3.94 -5.53
C LEU A 119 27.00 3.18 -6.43
N PHE A 120 28.30 3.32 -6.17
CA PHE A 120 29.32 2.71 -7.00
C PHE A 120 30.57 2.27 -6.23
N GLU A 121 31.27 1.28 -6.78
CA GLU A 121 32.60 0.91 -6.32
C GLU A 121 33.65 1.70 -7.12
N GLY A 122 34.55 2.32 -6.41
CA GLY A 122 35.71 3.04 -6.99
C GLY A 122 37.01 2.58 -6.40
N LYS A 123 38.12 3.29 -6.77
CA LYS A 123 39.45 3.07 -6.22
C LYS A 123 39.94 4.34 -5.53
N ASN A 124 40.50 4.20 -4.33
CA ASN A 124 41.22 5.30 -3.69
C ASN A 124 42.63 5.53 -4.27
N LYS A 125 43.35 6.54 -3.78
CA LYS A 125 44.74 6.86 -4.22
C LYS A 125 45.70 5.70 -4.02
N LYS A 126 45.41 4.76 -3.12
CA LYS A 126 46.25 3.55 -2.89
C LYS A 126 45.73 2.34 -3.69
N GLN A 127 44.87 2.54 -4.70
CA GLN A 127 44.26 1.51 -5.54
C GLN A 127 43.41 0.47 -4.75
N GLN A 128 42.99 0.79 -3.53
CA GLN A 128 42.07 -0.04 -2.73
C GLN A 128 40.63 0.25 -3.12
N SER A 129 39.82 -0.79 -3.17
CA SER A 129 38.37 -0.66 -3.43
C SER A 129 37.68 0.14 -2.31
N VAL A 130 36.85 1.07 -2.71
CA VAL A 130 35.99 1.88 -1.87
C VAL A 130 34.56 1.85 -2.40
N LEU A 131 33.59 1.82 -1.51
CA LEU A 131 32.17 1.94 -1.88
C LEU A 131 31.73 3.37 -1.63
N THR A 132 31.04 3.96 -2.57
CA THR A 132 30.67 5.38 -2.52
C THR A 132 29.19 5.57 -2.78
N ILE A 133 28.55 6.37 -1.93
CA ILE A 133 27.19 6.86 -2.08
C ILE A 133 27.27 8.36 -2.39
N LEU A 134 26.71 8.77 -3.53
CA LEU A 134 26.51 10.17 -3.88
C LEU A 134 25.01 10.47 -4.00
N SER A 135 24.58 11.58 -3.42
CA SER A 135 23.22 12.10 -3.48
C SER A 135 23.22 13.61 -3.35
N GLN A 136 22.22 14.30 -3.91
CA GLN A 136 22.06 15.74 -3.75
C GLN A 136 21.48 16.12 -2.37
N SER A 137 21.01 15.14 -1.58
CA SER A 137 20.45 15.37 -0.24
C SER A 137 20.80 14.27 0.73
N ASP A 138 20.73 14.57 2.03
CA ASP A 138 20.92 13.56 3.07
C ASP A 138 19.82 12.50 3.08
N LYS A 139 18.61 12.87 2.63
CA LYS A 139 17.50 11.94 2.43
C LYS A 139 17.85 10.87 1.36
N GLY A 140 18.39 11.29 0.21
CA GLY A 140 18.85 10.37 -0.81
C GLY A 140 20.00 9.46 -0.30
N SER A 141 20.89 9.99 0.55
CA SER A 141 21.93 9.19 1.21
C SER A 141 21.35 8.16 2.17
N LEU A 142 20.30 8.50 2.91
CA LEU A 142 19.58 7.56 3.78
C LEU A 142 18.93 6.42 2.97
N TYR A 143 18.25 6.76 1.89
CA TYR A 143 17.66 5.77 0.98
C TYR A 143 18.72 4.86 0.35
N ALA A 144 19.88 5.41 0.00
CA ALA A 144 21.01 4.63 -0.52
C ALA A 144 21.52 3.63 0.51
N VAL A 145 21.66 4.04 1.77
CA VAL A 145 22.08 3.15 2.86
C VAL A 145 21.09 2.00 3.05
N PHE A 146 19.80 2.28 3.13
CA PHE A 146 18.79 1.22 3.20
C PHE A 146 18.78 0.32 1.96
N HIS A 147 18.99 0.88 0.77
CA HIS A 147 19.13 0.09 -0.46
C HIS A 147 20.35 -0.84 -0.38
N LEU A 148 21.49 -0.35 0.07
CA LEU A 148 22.71 -1.14 0.23
C LEU A 148 22.52 -2.26 1.27
N LEU A 149 21.89 -1.97 2.41
CA LEU A 149 21.56 -2.97 3.43
C LEU A 149 20.59 -4.03 2.88
N ARG A 150 19.63 -3.65 2.06
CA ARG A 150 18.74 -4.59 1.35
C ARG A 150 19.53 -5.48 0.39
N MET A 151 20.45 -4.91 -0.42
CA MET A 151 21.30 -5.69 -1.30
C MET A 151 22.12 -6.73 -0.51
N MET A 152 22.70 -6.32 0.62
CA MET A 152 23.47 -7.23 1.49
C MET A 152 22.61 -8.35 2.05
N GLN A 153 21.43 -8.06 2.61
CA GLN A 153 20.49 -9.06 3.12
C GLN A 153 20.04 -10.05 2.03
N ASN A 154 19.93 -9.57 0.79
CA ASN A 154 19.62 -10.38 -0.38
C ASN A 154 20.88 -11.06 -0.98
N GLN A 155 22.05 -10.95 -0.33
CA GLN A 155 23.30 -11.58 -0.71
C GLN A 155 23.77 -11.20 -2.12
N GLN A 156 23.43 -9.99 -2.58
CA GLN A 156 23.80 -9.49 -3.90
C GLN A 156 25.28 -9.08 -3.95
N ASN A 157 25.90 -9.25 -5.12
CA ASN A 157 27.26 -8.80 -5.30
C ASN A 157 27.37 -7.27 -5.32
N ILE A 158 28.20 -6.71 -4.43
CA ILE A 158 28.47 -5.26 -4.36
C ILE A 158 29.81 -4.86 -5.00
N ARG A 159 30.55 -5.82 -5.57
CA ARG A 159 31.77 -5.52 -6.35
C ARG A 159 31.39 -5.04 -7.74
N GLN A 160 32.15 -4.09 -8.24
CA GLN A 160 31.92 -3.42 -9.54
C GLN A 160 30.54 -2.75 -9.61
N LEU A 161 30.01 -2.37 -8.46
CA LEU A 161 28.70 -1.72 -8.38
C LEU A 161 28.73 -0.38 -9.12
N ASN A 162 27.69 -0.13 -9.91
CA ASN A 162 27.46 1.10 -10.66
C ASN A 162 25.94 1.28 -10.81
N LEU A 163 25.31 1.81 -9.78
CA LEU A 163 23.85 1.87 -9.67
C LEU A 163 23.37 3.31 -9.47
N LEU A 164 22.64 3.83 -10.43
CA LEU A 164 21.83 5.03 -10.29
C LEU A 164 20.41 4.59 -9.94
N SER A 165 19.86 5.09 -8.85
CA SER A 165 18.49 4.82 -8.43
C SER A 165 17.77 6.13 -8.10
N VAL A 166 16.68 6.36 -8.80
CA VAL A 166 15.83 7.56 -8.66
C VAL A 166 14.40 7.10 -8.50
N PRO A 167 13.67 7.62 -7.52
CA PRO A 167 12.27 7.23 -7.35
C PRO A 167 11.44 7.68 -8.57
N LYS A 168 10.58 6.79 -9.05
CA LYS A 168 9.65 7.08 -10.16
C LYS A 168 8.54 8.02 -9.74
N LEU A 169 8.11 7.93 -8.47
CA LEU A 169 7.07 8.76 -7.90
C LEU A 169 7.66 9.72 -6.85
N HIS A 170 7.26 10.99 -6.91
CA HIS A 170 7.72 12.00 -5.95
C HIS A 170 7.03 11.87 -4.59
N LEU A 171 5.71 11.62 -4.59
CA LEU A 171 4.93 11.40 -3.37
C LEU A 171 4.63 9.90 -3.21
N ARG A 172 5.09 9.34 -2.10
CA ARG A 172 4.95 7.93 -1.76
C ARG A 172 4.41 7.85 -0.34
N LEU A 173 3.07 7.76 -0.23
CA LEU A 173 2.37 8.03 1.01
C LEU A 173 1.73 6.77 1.61
N LEU A 174 1.61 6.79 2.93
CA LEU A 174 0.65 5.96 3.65
C LEU A 174 -0.50 6.83 4.18
N ASN A 175 -1.73 6.40 3.89
CA ASN A 175 -2.94 7.01 4.41
C ASN A 175 -3.43 6.17 5.59
N HIS A 176 -3.25 6.66 6.82
CA HIS A 176 -3.84 6.05 8.00
C HIS A 176 -5.30 6.46 8.14
N TRP A 177 -6.18 5.50 8.36
CA TRP A 177 -7.57 5.77 8.69
C TRP A 177 -7.79 5.70 10.21
N ASP A 178 -6.88 6.35 10.91
CA ASP A 178 -6.78 6.38 12.37
C ASP A 178 -7.63 7.50 12.96
N ASN A 179 -8.38 7.19 14.01
CA ASN A 179 -9.23 8.15 14.71
C ASN A 179 -8.55 8.66 15.99
N LEU A 180 -9.00 9.81 16.50
CA LEU A 180 -8.43 10.44 17.69
C LEU A 180 -8.68 9.66 18.98
N ASN A 181 -9.67 8.76 19.00
CA ASN A 181 -9.94 7.81 20.08
C ASN A 181 -9.14 6.50 19.95
N ARG A 182 -8.19 6.43 19.01
CA ARG A 182 -7.33 5.28 18.68
C ARG A 182 -8.04 4.10 17.98
N SER A 183 -9.31 4.18 17.65
CA SER A 183 -9.88 3.23 16.69
C SER A 183 -9.31 3.47 15.30
N VAL A 184 -9.30 2.43 14.47
CA VAL A 184 -8.83 2.51 13.07
C VAL A 184 -9.95 2.01 12.18
N GLU A 185 -10.44 2.85 11.29
CA GLU A 185 -11.42 2.44 10.29
C GLU A 185 -10.74 1.50 9.28
N ARG A 186 -11.32 0.31 9.10
CA ARG A 186 -10.75 -0.73 8.23
C ARG A 186 -9.30 -1.11 8.57
N GLY A 187 -8.87 -0.89 9.83
CA GLY A 187 -7.61 -1.35 10.36
C GLY A 187 -7.78 -2.64 11.15
N TYR A 188 -6.95 -3.65 10.86
CA TYR A 188 -7.08 -4.99 11.42
C TYR A 188 -5.82 -5.42 12.19
N ALA A 189 -5.06 -4.44 12.69
CA ALA A 189 -3.78 -4.63 13.38
C ALA A 189 -3.77 -4.05 14.80
N GLY A 190 -4.90 -4.12 15.47
CA GLY A 190 -5.09 -3.54 16.81
C GLY A 190 -5.48 -2.07 16.78
N PHE A 191 -5.10 -1.33 17.82
CA PHE A 191 -5.37 0.10 17.90
C PHE A 191 -4.45 0.91 16.98
N SER A 192 -4.84 2.19 16.78
CA SER A 192 -3.99 3.19 16.11
C SER A 192 -2.56 3.14 16.65
N LEU A 193 -1.61 3.22 15.73
CA LEU A 193 -0.20 3.36 16.09
C LEU A 193 0.02 4.64 16.93
N TRP A 194 -0.71 5.72 16.60
CA TRP A 194 -0.62 7.01 17.29
C TRP A 194 -1.40 6.98 18.60
N ASN A 195 -0.68 7.12 19.72
CA ASN A 195 -1.34 7.29 21.02
C ASN A 195 -1.57 8.77 21.31
N TRP A 196 -2.71 9.27 20.83
CA TRP A 196 -3.10 10.67 21.00
C TRP A 196 -3.26 11.12 22.46
N HIS A 197 -3.40 10.16 23.40
CA HIS A 197 -3.52 10.48 24.83
C HIS A 197 -2.17 10.75 25.49
N THR A 198 -1.10 10.07 25.05
CA THR A 198 0.25 10.23 25.63
C THR A 198 1.10 11.24 24.88
N LEU A 199 0.79 11.53 23.62
CA LEU A 199 1.44 12.59 22.85
C LEU A 199 1.06 13.99 23.39
N PRO A 200 1.96 14.98 23.38
CA PRO A 200 3.36 14.95 22.93
C PRO A 200 4.35 14.52 24.03
N GLY A 201 3.88 14.24 25.24
CA GLY A 201 4.72 14.00 26.43
C GLY A 201 5.50 12.68 26.42
N TYR A 202 5.05 11.69 25.63
CA TYR A 202 5.74 10.41 25.49
C TYR A 202 5.87 10.02 24.02
N ILE A 203 7.09 9.76 23.58
CA ILE A 203 7.42 9.28 22.23
C ILE A 203 7.72 7.78 22.31
N ASP A 204 6.81 6.98 21.76
CA ASP A 204 6.99 5.53 21.71
C ASP A 204 8.10 5.17 20.70
N GLN A 205 8.93 4.18 21.04
CA GLN A 205 9.97 3.65 20.13
C GLN A 205 9.39 3.18 18.81
N ARG A 206 8.13 2.70 18.80
CA ARG A 206 7.45 2.27 17.58
C ARG A 206 7.30 3.38 16.54
N TYR A 207 7.26 4.65 16.93
CA TYR A 207 7.21 5.77 15.96
C TYR A 207 8.53 5.90 15.20
N ILE A 208 9.65 5.67 15.89
CA ILE A 208 10.98 5.65 15.27
C ILE A 208 11.11 4.42 14.36
N ASP A 209 10.69 3.23 14.82
CA ASP A 209 10.75 1.99 14.03
C ASP A 209 9.83 2.03 12.81
N TYR A 210 8.67 2.67 12.92
CA TYR A 210 7.79 2.99 11.78
C TYR A 210 8.49 3.88 10.74
N ALA A 211 9.18 4.92 11.20
CA ALA A 211 9.92 5.82 10.31
C ALA A 211 11.08 5.10 9.61
N ARG A 212 11.82 4.25 10.33
CA ARG A 212 12.88 3.39 9.78
C ARG A 212 12.33 2.45 8.69
N ALA A 213 11.23 1.76 8.98
CA ALA A 213 10.59 0.84 8.05
C ALA A 213 10.13 1.57 6.77
N ASN A 214 9.48 2.71 6.89
CA ASN A 214 9.06 3.52 5.74
C ASN A 214 10.23 4.03 4.91
N ALA A 215 11.24 4.61 5.53
CA ALA A 215 12.43 5.08 4.83
C ALA A 215 13.16 3.94 4.08
N SER A 216 13.17 2.73 4.64
CA SER A 216 13.84 1.56 4.03
C SER A 216 13.22 1.12 2.70
N VAL A 217 11.95 1.45 2.45
CA VAL A 217 11.23 1.19 1.20
C VAL A 217 10.91 2.46 0.42
N GLY A 218 11.44 3.62 0.88
CA GLY A 218 11.35 4.89 0.16
C GLY A 218 10.03 5.63 0.33
N ILE A 219 9.17 5.28 1.29
CA ILE A 219 7.97 6.05 1.65
C ILE A 219 8.41 7.36 2.30
N ASN A 220 7.89 8.50 1.82
CA ASN A 220 8.31 9.84 2.21
C ASN A 220 7.21 10.73 2.78
N GLY A 221 6.04 10.17 3.06
CA GLY A 221 4.97 10.89 3.72
C GLY A 221 3.91 9.98 4.34
N THR A 222 3.23 10.53 5.34
CA THR A 222 2.15 9.83 6.05
C THR A 222 1.01 10.79 6.37
N VAL A 223 -0.22 10.39 6.02
CA VAL A 223 -1.44 11.05 6.49
C VAL A 223 -1.83 10.40 7.79
N LEU A 224 -1.85 11.17 8.89
CA LEU A 224 -1.97 10.62 10.24
C LEU A 224 -3.39 10.29 10.68
N THR A 225 -4.39 10.80 9.96
CA THR A 225 -5.79 10.75 10.39
C THR A 225 -6.72 10.19 9.30
N ASN A 226 -7.79 9.57 9.76
CA ASN A 226 -8.86 9.04 8.91
C ASN A 226 -9.38 10.10 7.92
N VAL A 227 -9.74 9.68 6.72
CA VAL A 227 -10.38 10.53 5.70
C VAL A 227 -11.71 11.12 6.18
N ASN A 228 -12.34 10.52 7.19
CA ASN A 228 -13.53 10.99 7.90
C ASN A 228 -13.18 11.75 9.19
N ALA A 229 -11.95 12.25 9.34
CA ALA A 229 -11.47 12.86 10.57
C ALA A 229 -12.34 14.01 11.05
N ASN A 230 -12.46 14.14 12.37
CA ASN A 230 -13.09 15.27 13.01
C ASN A 230 -12.19 16.51 12.90
N ALA A 231 -12.79 17.70 12.74
CA ALA A 231 -12.06 18.97 12.66
C ALA A 231 -11.17 19.25 13.89
N THR A 232 -11.44 18.64 15.05
CA THR A 232 -10.67 18.75 16.29
C THR A 232 -9.17 18.51 16.10
N VAL A 233 -8.75 17.70 15.12
CA VAL A 233 -7.32 17.48 14.82
C VAL A 233 -6.59 18.77 14.45
N LEU A 234 -7.29 19.79 13.97
CA LEU A 234 -6.75 21.10 13.59
C LEU A 234 -6.64 22.09 14.77
N THR A 235 -7.00 21.68 15.99
CA THR A 235 -6.80 22.51 17.19
C THR A 235 -5.34 22.53 17.61
N THR A 236 -4.87 23.64 18.20
CA THR A 236 -3.49 23.79 18.69
C THR A 236 -3.01 22.64 19.57
N PRO A 237 -3.81 22.11 20.55
CA PRO A 237 -3.39 20.94 21.35
C PRO A 237 -3.09 19.70 20.51
N TYR A 238 -3.88 19.43 19.46
CA TYR A 238 -3.60 18.30 18.56
C TYR A 238 -2.46 18.59 17.60
N LEU A 239 -2.33 19.82 17.10
CA LEU A 239 -1.20 20.22 16.24
C LEU A 239 0.15 20.04 16.96
N LEU A 240 0.22 20.26 18.28
CA LEU A 240 1.43 19.97 19.07
C LEU A 240 1.74 18.48 19.13
N LYS A 241 0.72 17.61 19.14
CA LYS A 241 0.90 16.16 19.07
C LYS A 241 1.38 15.73 17.68
N VAL A 242 0.81 16.31 16.63
CA VAL A 242 1.25 16.10 15.23
C VAL A 242 2.71 16.57 15.06
N LYS A 243 3.07 17.72 15.65
CA LYS A 243 4.47 18.20 15.65
C LYS A 243 5.43 17.18 16.24
N ALA A 244 5.08 16.57 17.37
CA ALA A 244 5.93 15.57 18.02
C ALA A 244 6.19 14.35 17.08
N LEU A 245 5.19 13.90 16.32
CA LEU A 245 5.37 12.87 15.30
C LEU A 245 6.19 13.38 14.11
N ALA A 246 5.94 14.60 13.64
CA ALA A 246 6.71 15.22 12.55
C ALA A 246 8.20 15.32 12.90
N ASP A 247 8.52 15.68 14.14
CA ASP A 247 9.91 15.78 14.63
C ASP A 247 10.61 14.40 14.63
N VAL A 248 9.89 13.31 14.94
CA VAL A 248 10.41 11.94 14.85
C VAL A 248 10.62 11.51 13.39
N PHE A 249 9.74 11.92 12.47
CA PHE A 249 9.76 11.46 11.08
C PHE A 249 10.71 12.23 10.18
N ARG A 250 10.94 13.50 10.50
CA ARG A 250 11.79 14.41 9.70
C ARG A 250 13.20 13.87 9.43
N PRO A 251 13.92 13.28 10.40
CA PRO A 251 15.23 12.67 10.17
C PRO A 251 15.22 11.57 9.12
N TYR A 252 14.08 10.90 8.95
CA TYR A 252 13.86 9.83 7.97
C TYR A 252 13.29 10.32 6.64
N GLY A 253 13.17 11.63 6.47
CA GLY A 253 12.68 12.26 5.24
C GLY A 253 11.17 12.12 5.00
N ILE A 254 10.40 11.82 6.06
CA ILE A 254 8.96 11.60 5.98
C ILE A 254 8.24 12.86 6.45
N LYS A 255 7.37 13.41 5.61
CA LYS A 255 6.48 14.53 5.95
C LYS A 255 5.15 14.02 6.51
N VAL A 256 4.56 14.82 7.39
CA VAL A 256 3.21 14.58 7.90
C VAL A 256 2.17 15.35 7.10
N TYR A 257 1.03 14.72 6.89
CA TYR A 257 -0.16 15.26 6.28
C TYR A 257 -1.34 15.03 7.22
N LEU A 258 -2.38 15.84 7.11
CA LEU A 258 -3.62 15.67 7.85
C LEU A 258 -4.81 15.61 6.90
N THR A 259 -5.87 14.95 7.34
CA THR A 259 -7.14 15.05 6.67
C THR A 259 -7.82 16.36 7.06
N SER A 260 -8.26 17.11 6.07
CA SER A 260 -9.03 18.33 6.27
C SER A 260 -10.52 18.03 6.17
N ARG A 261 -11.27 18.26 7.27
CA ARG A 261 -12.72 18.23 7.23
C ARG A 261 -13.23 19.51 6.59
N PHE A 262 -14.02 19.38 5.52
CA PHE A 262 -14.46 20.51 4.70
C PHE A 262 -15.27 21.55 5.50
N SER A 263 -16.07 21.09 6.46
CA SER A 263 -16.88 21.95 7.35
C SER A 263 -16.12 22.54 8.56
N ALA A 264 -14.80 22.38 8.66
CA ALA A 264 -14.01 22.91 9.78
C ALA A 264 -14.22 24.42 10.06
N PRO A 265 -14.41 25.31 9.06
CA PRO A 265 -14.73 26.71 9.31
C PRO A 265 -16.01 26.92 10.14
N ILE A 266 -17.00 26.06 9.97
CA ILE A 266 -18.24 26.09 10.76
C ILE A 266 -17.98 25.51 12.16
N GLU A 267 -17.40 24.31 12.23
CA GLU A 267 -17.24 23.54 13.47
C GLU A 267 -16.26 24.19 14.45
N MET A 268 -15.22 24.84 13.95
CA MET A 268 -14.14 25.44 14.74
C MET A 268 -14.09 26.96 14.66
N GLY A 269 -14.44 27.50 13.48
CA GLY A 269 -14.37 28.93 13.20
C GLY A 269 -15.64 29.70 13.59
N GLY A 270 -16.73 28.98 13.91
CA GLY A 270 -18.03 29.61 14.21
C GLY A 270 -18.66 30.32 13.02
N LEU A 271 -18.18 30.05 11.78
CA LEU A 271 -18.75 30.62 10.58
C LEU A 271 -20.10 29.97 10.27
N LYS A 272 -20.98 30.71 9.55
CA LYS A 272 -22.29 30.19 9.16
C LYS A 272 -22.26 29.33 7.89
N THR A 273 -21.13 29.30 7.19
CA THR A 273 -20.96 28.62 5.91
C THR A 273 -19.56 28.02 5.81
N ALA A 274 -19.39 27.03 4.94
CA ALA A 274 -18.12 26.55 4.45
C ALA A 274 -18.04 26.67 2.89
N ASP A 275 -18.84 27.57 2.30
CA ASP A 275 -18.76 27.82 0.84
C ASP A 275 -17.33 28.23 0.47
N PRO A 276 -16.63 27.47 -0.42
CA PRO A 276 -15.24 27.73 -0.77
C PRO A 276 -15.00 29.06 -1.48
N LEU A 277 -16.05 29.72 -1.96
CA LEU A 277 -15.94 31.05 -2.59
C LEU A 277 -16.19 32.18 -1.61
N ASP A 278 -16.70 31.91 -0.41
CA ASP A 278 -16.92 32.93 0.62
C ASP A 278 -15.58 33.49 1.14
N PRO A 279 -15.40 34.83 1.14
CA PRO A 279 -14.15 35.45 1.60
C PRO A 279 -13.79 35.12 3.07
N SER A 280 -14.78 34.99 3.96
CA SER A 280 -14.53 34.67 5.38
C SER A 280 -14.02 33.25 5.54
N VAL A 281 -14.53 32.30 4.75
CA VAL A 281 -14.07 30.92 4.71
C VAL A 281 -12.63 30.82 4.19
N LYS A 282 -12.33 31.53 3.10
CA LYS A 282 -10.96 31.62 2.55
C LYS A 282 -9.98 32.21 3.56
N ASN A 283 -10.38 33.27 4.24
CA ASN A 283 -9.52 33.90 5.26
C ASN A 283 -9.29 32.97 6.46
N TRP A 284 -10.33 32.29 6.94
CA TRP A 284 -10.23 31.33 8.02
C TRP A 284 -9.22 30.20 7.70
N TRP A 285 -9.28 29.62 6.48
CA TRP A 285 -8.33 28.61 6.05
C TRP A 285 -6.91 29.15 5.94
N LYS A 286 -6.73 30.37 5.44
CA LYS A 286 -5.41 31.03 5.37
C LYS A 286 -4.81 31.19 6.77
N GLU A 287 -5.58 31.65 7.73
CA GLU A 287 -5.13 31.83 9.12
C GLU A 287 -4.79 30.46 9.76
N LYS A 288 -5.66 29.47 9.60
CA LYS A 288 -5.44 28.13 10.13
C LYS A 288 -4.21 27.46 9.51
N VAL A 289 -3.97 27.60 8.23
CA VAL A 289 -2.78 27.08 7.54
C VAL A 289 -1.52 27.80 8.06
N ASN A 290 -1.53 29.11 8.23
CA ASN A 290 -0.40 29.84 8.84
C ASN A 290 -0.10 29.34 10.25
N GLU A 291 -1.13 29.08 11.08
CA GLU A 291 -0.94 28.46 12.41
C GLU A 291 -0.27 27.08 12.28
N ILE A 292 -0.75 26.22 11.39
CA ILE A 292 -0.17 24.89 11.19
C ILE A 292 1.31 24.98 10.82
N TYR A 293 1.67 25.80 9.84
CA TYR A 293 3.08 25.93 9.41
C TYR A 293 3.95 26.65 10.44
N SER A 294 3.40 27.49 11.30
CA SER A 294 4.14 28.05 12.43
C SER A 294 4.55 26.99 13.48
N ILE A 295 3.75 25.92 13.60
CA ILE A 295 3.98 24.81 14.52
C ILE A 295 4.80 23.70 13.84
N ILE A 296 4.50 23.38 12.57
CA ILE A 296 5.09 22.30 11.78
C ILE A 296 5.60 22.88 10.44
N PRO A 297 6.80 23.44 10.40
CA PRO A 297 7.29 24.20 9.24
C PRO A 297 7.39 23.39 7.93
N ASP A 298 7.53 22.07 8.03
CA ASP A 298 7.63 21.13 6.91
C ASP A 298 6.34 20.32 6.67
N PHE A 299 5.21 20.79 7.19
CA PHE A 299 3.91 20.16 6.96
C PHE A 299 3.65 19.93 5.47
N GLY A 300 3.24 18.71 5.09
CA GLY A 300 3.11 18.34 3.68
C GLY A 300 1.87 18.90 2.99
N GLY A 301 0.77 19.02 3.73
CA GLY A 301 -0.51 19.47 3.19
C GLY A 301 -1.70 18.61 3.63
N PHE A 302 -2.79 18.70 2.89
CA PHE A 302 -4.05 18.06 3.24
C PHE A 302 -4.46 16.93 2.30
N LEU A 303 -5.03 15.88 2.88
CA LEU A 303 -5.88 14.91 2.19
C LEU A 303 -7.35 15.27 2.43
N VAL A 304 -8.19 15.25 1.40
CA VAL A 304 -9.59 15.66 1.50
C VAL A 304 -10.52 14.60 0.91
N LYS A 305 -11.52 14.17 1.69
CA LYS A 305 -12.72 13.46 1.23
C LYS A 305 -13.90 14.40 1.35
N ALA A 306 -14.58 14.70 0.25
CA ALA A 306 -15.69 15.64 0.20
C ALA A 306 -16.87 15.08 -0.59
N ASN A 307 -18.09 15.43 -0.20
CA ASN A 307 -19.36 15.01 -0.82
C ASN A 307 -19.46 13.49 -1.05
N SER A 308 -19.04 12.72 -0.07
CA SER A 308 -19.07 11.27 -0.14
C SER A 308 -19.49 10.69 1.21
N GLU A 309 -20.45 9.77 1.22
CA GLU A 309 -20.93 9.04 2.41
C GLU A 309 -21.30 9.98 3.57
N GLY A 310 -21.96 11.09 3.26
CA GLY A 310 -22.39 12.09 4.25
C GLY A 310 -21.29 13.04 4.72
N GLN A 311 -20.08 12.97 4.16
CA GLN A 311 -19.06 13.99 4.43
C GLN A 311 -19.40 15.29 3.70
N PRO A 312 -19.27 16.45 4.38
CA PRO A 312 -19.56 17.74 3.78
C PRO A 312 -18.57 18.08 2.65
N GLY A 313 -19.03 18.85 1.70
CA GLY A 313 -18.20 19.24 0.56
C GLY A 313 -18.72 20.46 -0.20
N PRO A 314 -18.02 20.87 -1.28
CA PRO A 314 -18.36 22.05 -2.05
C PRO A 314 -19.73 21.94 -2.75
N GLN A 315 -20.19 20.73 -3.11
CA GLN A 315 -21.49 20.55 -3.79
C GLN A 315 -22.67 20.93 -2.89
N ASP A 316 -22.52 20.89 -1.56
CA ASP A 316 -23.54 21.39 -0.60
C ASP A 316 -23.83 22.88 -0.80
N TYR A 317 -22.89 23.60 -1.41
CA TYR A 317 -22.96 25.04 -1.73
C TYR A 317 -23.12 25.29 -3.24
N LYS A 318 -23.44 24.27 -4.03
CA LYS A 318 -23.51 24.35 -5.51
C LYS A 318 -22.17 24.78 -6.14
N ARG A 319 -21.06 24.34 -5.55
CA ARG A 319 -19.70 24.56 -6.04
C ARG A 319 -19.11 23.24 -6.54
N THR A 320 -18.10 23.35 -7.39
CA THR A 320 -17.41 22.19 -7.93
C THR A 320 -16.36 21.63 -6.94
N HIS A 321 -15.94 20.40 -7.15
CA HIS A 321 -14.78 19.84 -6.44
C HIS A 321 -13.50 20.67 -6.66
N ALA A 322 -13.34 21.27 -7.84
CA ALA A 322 -12.23 22.17 -8.13
C ALA A 322 -12.27 23.45 -7.29
N ASP A 323 -13.45 24.05 -7.07
CA ASP A 323 -13.59 25.22 -6.20
C ASP A 323 -13.14 24.89 -4.76
N GLY A 324 -13.58 23.75 -4.23
CA GLY A 324 -13.21 23.31 -2.90
C GLY A 324 -11.72 23.02 -2.76
N ALA A 325 -11.14 22.29 -3.72
CA ALA A 325 -9.73 21.95 -3.74
C ALA A 325 -8.84 23.20 -3.87
N ASN A 326 -9.22 24.12 -4.77
CA ASN A 326 -8.47 25.33 -5.05
C ASN A 326 -8.46 26.30 -3.86
N MET A 327 -9.55 26.41 -3.10
CA MET A 327 -9.58 27.19 -1.86
C MET A 327 -8.49 26.73 -0.87
N LEU A 328 -8.37 25.42 -0.63
CA LEU A 328 -7.34 24.87 0.24
C LEU A 328 -5.95 24.99 -0.36
N ALA A 329 -5.84 24.77 -1.68
CA ALA A 329 -4.59 24.87 -2.41
C ALA A 329 -4.00 26.29 -2.36
N ASP A 330 -4.85 27.31 -2.53
CA ASP A 330 -4.45 28.72 -2.40
C ASP A 330 -3.98 29.05 -0.97
N ALA A 331 -4.59 28.43 0.05
CA ALA A 331 -4.17 28.63 1.44
C ALA A 331 -2.79 28.01 1.75
N VAL A 332 -2.48 26.81 1.23
CA VAL A 332 -1.20 26.11 1.51
C VAL A 332 -0.07 26.51 0.54
N ALA A 333 -0.37 27.14 -0.61
CA ALA A 333 0.61 27.50 -1.64
C ALA A 333 1.78 28.38 -1.14
N PRO A 334 1.58 29.38 -0.25
CA PRO A 334 2.68 30.20 0.28
C PRO A 334 3.74 29.40 1.04
N HIS A 335 3.37 28.20 1.51
CA HIS A 335 4.21 27.29 2.28
C HIS A 335 4.69 26.09 1.46
N HIS A 336 4.46 26.07 0.15
CA HIS A 336 4.74 24.93 -0.74
C HIS A 336 4.00 23.63 -0.34
N GLY A 337 2.86 23.76 0.33
CA GLY A 337 1.99 22.64 0.66
C GLY A 337 1.16 22.18 -0.53
N ILE A 338 0.69 20.94 -0.46
CA ILE A 338 -0.16 20.34 -1.48
C ILE A 338 -1.54 19.97 -0.96
N VAL A 339 -2.50 19.85 -1.85
CA VAL A 339 -3.82 19.30 -1.57
C VAL A 339 -4.00 18.01 -2.37
N ILE A 340 -4.33 16.94 -1.68
CA ILE A 340 -4.67 15.65 -2.26
C ILE A 340 -6.18 15.52 -2.16
N TRP A 341 -6.87 15.60 -3.29
CA TRP A 341 -8.33 15.60 -3.35
C TRP A 341 -8.82 14.24 -3.87
N ARG A 342 -9.57 13.50 -3.04
CA ARG A 342 -10.03 12.15 -3.42
C ARG A 342 -11.19 12.23 -4.40
N ALA A 343 -11.05 11.55 -5.55
CA ALA A 343 -12.12 11.30 -6.51
C ALA A 343 -12.93 10.07 -6.08
N PHE A 344 -13.53 10.14 -4.89
CA PHE A 344 -14.38 9.09 -4.33
C PHE A 344 -15.70 9.73 -3.91
N VAL A 345 -16.70 9.64 -4.77
CA VAL A 345 -17.99 10.29 -4.61
C VAL A 345 -19.08 9.23 -4.46
N TYR A 346 -19.85 9.34 -3.38
CA TYR A 346 -21.11 8.63 -3.15
C TYR A 346 -22.22 9.68 -2.97
N ALA A 347 -22.50 10.44 -4.03
CA ALA A 347 -23.64 11.36 -4.05
C ALA A 347 -24.91 10.62 -4.45
N ALA A 348 -26.06 11.04 -3.89
CA ALA A 348 -27.34 10.35 -4.05
C ALA A 348 -27.97 10.48 -5.44
N GLU A 349 -27.40 11.31 -6.31
CA GLU A 349 -28.11 11.85 -7.47
C GLU A 349 -28.02 11.04 -8.76
N ASN A 350 -27.16 10.00 -8.84
CA ASN A 350 -27.07 9.17 -10.03
C ASN A 350 -26.99 7.66 -9.71
N PRO A 351 -28.13 7.01 -9.49
CA PRO A 351 -28.16 5.62 -9.00
C PRO A 351 -27.96 4.55 -10.08
N VAL A 352 -27.79 4.89 -11.35
CA VAL A 352 -27.85 3.90 -12.43
C VAL A 352 -26.65 2.95 -12.41
N ASP A 353 -25.43 3.46 -12.23
CA ASP A 353 -24.24 2.65 -12.05
C ASP A 353 -23.17 3.40 -11.25
N ARG A 354 -22.85 2.87 -10.09
CA ARG A 354 -21.80 3.40 -9.19
C ARG A 354 -20.45 3.56 -9.88
N HIS A 355 -20.16 2.68 -10.86
CA HIS A 355 -18.93 2.71 -11.64
C HIS A 355 -18.69 4.05 -12.35
N LYS A 356 -19.77 4.74 -12.77
CA LYS A 356 -19.66 5.96 -13.58
C LYS A 356 -19.40 7.23 -12.79
N GLN A 357 -19.76 7.25 -11.51
CA GLN A 357 -19.97 8.50 -10.76
C GLN A 357 -18.70 9.37 -10.67
N ALA A 358 -17.58 8.81 -10.21
CA ALA A 358 -16.37 9.61 -10.08
C ALA A 358 -15.84 10.15 -11.43
N TYR A 359 -16.02 9.38 -12.49
CA TYR A 359 -15.66 9.82 -13.84
C TYR A 359 -16.53 11.00 -14.30
N ASP A 360 -17.84 10.86 -14.15
CA ASP A 360 -18.79 11.89 -14.58
C ASP A 360 -18.61 13.20 -13.80
N ASP A 361 -18.24 13.14 -12.51
CA ASP A 361 -18.01 14.30 -11.67
C ASP A 361 -16.66 14.99 -11.92
N PHE A 362 -15.61 14.23 -12.23
CA PHE A 362 -14.24 14.78 -12.27
C PHE A 362 -13.72 15.10 -13.68
N VAL A 363 -14.09 14.37 -14.71
CA VAL A 363 -13.61 14.63 -16.09
C VAL A 363 -13.96 16.04 -16.55
N PRO A 364 -15.16 16.60 -16.30
CA PRO A 364 -15.47 17.99 -16.68
C PRO A 364 -14.59 19.03 -15.99
N LEU A 365 -13.91 18.67 -14.90
CA LEU A 365 -13.06 19.58 -14.12
C LEU A 365 -11.57 19.47 -14.51
N ASP A 366 -11.23 18.67 -15.54
CA ASP A 366 -9.84 18.52 -15.97
C ASP A 366 -9.20 19.86 -16.37
N GLY A 367 -8.06 20.18 -15.73
CA GLY A 367 -7.35 21.43 -15.91
C GLY A 367 -7.91 22.62 -15.14
N GLN A 368 -8.91 22.43 -14.27
CA GLN A 368 -9.46 23.50 -13.40
C GLN A 368 -8.81 23.52 -12.01
N PHE A 369 -8.05 22.51 -11.66
CA PHE A 369 -7.33 22.42 -10.38
C PHE A 369 -6.04 23.23 -10.39
N ARG A 370 -5.64 23.78 -9.22
CA ARG A 370 -4.34 24.46 -9.04
C ARG A 370 -3.18 23.48 -9.23
N ASN A 371 -2.00 24.00 -9.58
CA ASN A 371 -0.79 23.21 -9.83
C ASN A 371 -0.29 22.42 -8.59
N ASN A 372 -0.71 22.80 -7.39
CA ASN A 372 -0.41 22.11 -6.14
C ASN A 372 -1.56 21.20 -5.65
N VAL A 373 -2.49 20.86 -6.53
CA VAL A 373 -3.55 19.87 -6.29
C VAL A 373 -3.25 18.60 -7.04
N MET A 374 -3.44 17.45 -6.38
CA MET A 374 -3.51 16.13 -7.00
C MET A 374 -4.89 15.52 -6.78
N VAL A 375 -5.44 14.91 -7.80
CA VAL A 375 -6.67 14.11 -7.66
C VAL A 375 -6.29 12.67 -7.37
N GLN A 376 -6.62 12.19 -6.17
CA GLN A 376 -6.35 10.82 -5.72
C GLN A 376 -7.47 9.88 -6.14
N VAL A 377 -7.12 8.86 -6.91
CA VAL A 377 -8.05 7.93 -7.57
C VAL A 377 -7.77 6.52 -7.09
N LYS A 378 -8.81 5.79 -6.66
CA LYS A 378 -8.70 4.37 -6.31
C LYS A 378 -8.27 3.53 -7.53
N ASN A 379 -7.71 2.37 -7.26
CA ASN A 379 -7.25 1.46 -8.32
C ASN A 379 -8.37 1.00 -9.27
N GLY A 380 -9.61 0.90 -8.80
CA GLY A 380 -10.81 0.57 -9.58
C GLY A 380 -11.96 1.53 -9.32
N ALA A 381 -13.01 1.43 -10.12
CA ALA A 381 -14.10 2.40 -10.12
C ALA A 381 -15.13 2.22 -8.99
N ILE A 382 -15.12 1.08 -8.30
CA ILE A 382 -16.08 0.79 -7.23
C ILE A 382 -15.47 1.05 -5.85
N ASP A 383 -14.74 0.10 -5.27
CA ASP A 383 -14.23 0.26 -3.89
C ASP A 383 -13.20 -0.80 -3.49
N PHE A 384 -12.02 -0.80 -4.09
CA PHE A 384 -10.94 -1.73 -3.71
C PHE A 384 -11.33 -3.22 -3.76
N MET A 385 -12.22 -3.60 -4.69
CA MET A 385 -12.63 -4.99 -4.81
C MET A 385 -11.44 -5.91 -5.10
N PRO A 386 -11.49 -7.19 -4.71
CA PRO A 386 -10.42 -8.15 -4.95
C PRO A 386 -9.91 -8.20 -6.38
N ARG A 387 -10.81 -7.91 -7.31
CA ARG A 387 -10.50 -7.68 -8.74
C ARG A 387 -11.42 -6.63 -9.30
N GLU A 388 -10.82 -5.56 -9.83
CA GLU A 388 -11.49 -4.49 -10.57
C GLU A 388 -10.71 -4.20 -11.85
N PRO A 389 -11.35 -3.79 -12.96
CA PRO A 389 -10.68 -3.08 -14.03
C PRO A 389 -10.06 -1.78 -13.47
N PHE A 390 -8.99 -1.29 -14.07
CA PHE A 390 -8.42 -0.01 -13.65
C PHE A 390 -9.47 1.11 -13.74
N HIS A 391 -9.35 2.11 -12.86
CA HIS A 391 -10.31 3.22 -12.82
C HIS A 391 -10.25 4.05 -14.11
N PRO A 392 -11.38 4.34 -14.80
CA PRO A 392 -11.39 5.03 -16.09
C PRO A 392 -10.89 6.48 -16.04
N LEU A 393 -10.77 7.11 -14.86
CA LEU A 393 -10.12 8.42 -14.73
C LEU A 393 -8.65 8.40 -15.15
N PHE A 394 -7.94 7.26 -15.00
CA PHE A 394 -6.55 7.17 -15.44
C PHE A 394 -6.47 7.29 -16.97
N GLY A 395 -5.89 8.39 -17.42
CA GLY A 395 -5.79 8.78 -18.80
C GLY A 395 -6.91 9.73 -19.30
N ALA A 396 -8.00 9.89 -18.54
CA ALA A 396 -9.13 10.76 -18.92
C ALA A 396 -8.97 12.23 -18.45
N MET A 397 -7.97 12.50 -17.61
CA MET A 397 -7.70 13.85 -17.07
C MET A 397 -6.25 14.28 -17.37
N PRO A 398 -5.88 14.51 -18.64
CA PRO A 398 -4.48 14.78 -19.03
C PRO A 398 -3.91 16.11 -18.55
N ARG A 399 -4.74 17.05 -18.07
CA ARG A 399 -4.32 18.37 -17.57
C ARG A 399 -4.25 18.45 -16.05
N THR A 400 -4.65 17.39 -15.35
CA THR A 400 -4.70 17.34 -13.89
C THR A 400 -3.83 16.19 -13.37
N PRO A 401 -2.88 16.41 -12.46
CA PRO A 401 -2.08 15.34 -11.87
C PRO A 401 -2.97 14.34 -11.14
N LEU A 402 -2.87 13.06 -11.50
CA LEU A 402 -3.57 11.97 -10.82
C LEU A 402 -2.62 11.21 -9.91
N MET A 403 -3.13 10.79 -8.75
CA MET A 403 -2.43 9.97 -7.77
C MET A 403 -3.16 8.64 -7.59
N MET A 404 -2.45 7.54 -7.64
CA MET A 404 -3.00 6.21 -7.33
C MET A 404 -3.31 6.10 -5.84
N GLU A 405 -4.48 5.57 -5.49
CA GLU A 405 -4.79 5.09 -4.14
C GLU A 405 -4.99 3.57 -4.17
N PHE A 406 -4.06 2.82 -3.57
CA PHE A 406 -4.23 1.41 -3.28
C PHE A 406 -4.73 1.20 -1.84
N GLN A 407 -5.36 0.06 -1.58
CA GLN A 407 -5.66 -0.36 -0.23
C GLN A 407 -4.67 -1.47 0.19
N VAL A 408 -3.80 -1.16 1.16
CA VAL A 408 -2.88 -2.13 1.77
C VAL A 408 -3.60 -2.95 2.84
N THR A 409 -4.56 -2.34 3.52
CA THR A 409 -5.51 -3.04 4.36
C THR A 409 -6.41 -3.96 3.51
N GLN A 410 -6.81 -5.08 4.07
CA GLN A 410 -7.52 -6.14 3.36
C GLN A 410 -9.02 -6.11 3.67
N GLU A 411 -9.67 -4.96 3.52
CA GLU A 411 -11.10 -4.77 3.83
C GLU A 411 -12.01 -5.81 3.16
N TYR A 412 -11.78 -6.01 1.85
CA TYR A 412 -12.53 -6.95 1.03
C TYR A 412 -11.77 -8.26 0.76
N LEU A 413 -10.70 -8.49 1.50
CA LEU A 413 -9.72 -9.55 1.25
C LEU A 413 -9.46 -10.38 2.53
N GLY A 414 -10.53 -10.62 3.34
CA GLY A 414 -10.46 -11.45 4.54
C GLY A 414 -9.76 -10.79 5.72
N GLN A 415 -9.54 -9.48 5.66
CA GLN A 415 -9.01 -8.66 6.75
C GLN A 415 -7.68 -9.23 7.31
N ALA A 416 -7.54 -9.42 8.62
CA ALA A 416 -6.32 -9.98 9.22
C ALA A 416 -6.26 -11.51 9.22
N THR A 417 -7.31 -12.22 8.79
CA THR A 417 -7.40 -13.68 8.91
C THR A 417 -6.85 -14.43 7.71
N GLN A 418 -6.70 -13.76 6.55
CA GLN A 418 -6.38 -14.45 5.31
C GLN A 418 -5.04 -14.01 4.73
N LEU A 419 -4.26 -14.99 4.23
CA LEU A 419 -3.02 -14.73 3.52
C LEU A 419 -3.34 -14.27 2.11
N VAL A 420 -3.12 -12.98 1.83
CA VAL A 420 -3.23 -12.39 0.49
C VAL A 420 -2.06 -11.44 0.24
N PHE A 421 -1.23 -11.76 -0.75
CA PHE A 421 -0.15 -10.90 -1.19
C PHE A 421 -0.64 -9.99 -2.32
N LEU A 422 -0.56 -8.68 -2.10
CA LEU A 422 -1.20 -7.67 -2.95
C LEU A 422 -0.34 -7.17 -4.10
N ALA A 423 0.97 -7.46 -4.15
CA ALA A 423 1.82 -6.99 -5.24
C ALA A 423 1.30 -7.42 -6.64
N PRO A 424 0.75 -8.65 -6.85
CA PRO A 424 0.13 -9.01 -8.13
C PRO A 424 -1.07 -8.13 -8.50
N LEU A 425 -1.88 -7.71 -7.52
CA LEU A 425 -2.99 -6.77 -7.74
C LEU A 425 -2.44 -5.38 -8.12
N PHE A 426 -1.47 -4.88 -7.38
CA PHE A 426 -0.88 -3.57 -7.64
C PHE A 426 -0.23 -3.53 -9.04
N LYS A 427 0.50 -4.57 -9.42
CA LYS A 427 1.12 -4.69 -10.75
C LYS A 427 0.07 -4.81 -11.86
N GLU A 428 -0.98 -5.59 -11.68
CA GLU A 428 -2.05 -5.73 -12.67
C GLU A 428 -2.64 -4.36 -13.04
N VAL A 429 -2.87 -3.49 -12.04
CA VAL A 429 -3.40 -2.15 -12.26
C VAL A 429 -2.34 -1.20 -12.84
N LEU A 430 -1.13 -1.18 -12.31
CA LEU A 430 -0.06 -0.29 -12.78
C LEU A 430 0.34 -0.57 -14.22
N ASP A 431 0.33 -1.83 -14.64
CA ASP A 431 0.69 -2.26 -15.99
C ASP A 431 -0.49 -2.17 -16.99
N ALA A 432 -1.72 -1.93 -16.52
CA ALA A 432 -2.88 -1.80 -17.38
C ALA A 432 -2.70 -0.61 -18.36
N ASP A 433 -2.98 -0.87 -19.63
CA ASP A 433 -2.87 0.15 -20.69
C ASP A 433 -4.17 0.95 -20.79
N THR A 434 -4.09 2.25 -20.58
CA THR A 434 -5.23 3.15 -20.74
C THR A 434 -5.52 3.48 -22.19
N TYR A 435 -4.53 3.34 -23.07
CA TYR A 435 -4.53 3.75 -24.48
C TYR A 435 -4.78 5.25 -24.72
N SER A 436 -4.72 6.08 -23.68
CA SER A 436 -5.04 7.51 -23.78
C SER A 436 -4.15 8.29 -24.79
N LYS A 437 -2.92 7.85 -24.99
CA LYS A 437 -2.01 8.33 -26.04
C LYS A 437 -1.51 7.19 -26.94
N GLY A 438 -2.37 6.19 -27.18
CA GLY A 438 -2.03 4.98 -27.90
C GLY A 438 -1.42 3.90 -27.00
N LYS A 439 -1.01 2.78 -27.62
CA LYS A 439 -0.45 1.63 -26.91
C LYS A 439 0.76 1.98 -26.06
N GLY A 440 0.78 1.49 -24.83
CA GLY A 440 1.84 1.73 -23.86
C GLY A 440 1.60 2.92 -22.95
N SER A 441 0.39 3.50 -22.96
CA SER A 441 -0.08 4.54 -22.01
C SER A 441 -0.54 3.91 -20.70
N THR A 442 0.38 3.25 -19.97
CA THR A 442 0.02 2.52 -18.76
C THR A 442 -0.43 3.45 -17.63
N VAL A 443 -1.22 2.90 -16.70
CA VAL A 443 -1.61 3.59 -15.47
C VAL A 443 -0.36 4.09 -14.72
N ALA A 444 0.70 3.29 -14.67
CA ALA A 444 1.98 3.69 -14.07
C ALA A 444 2.52 4.99 -14.67
N LYS A 445 2.48 5.14 -16.00
CA LYS A 445 2.95 6.36 -16.69
C LYS A 445 2.02 7.57 -16.49
N VAL A 446 0.75 7.34 -16.23
CA VAL A 446 -0.18 8.44 -15.84
C VAL A 446 0.23 8.98 -14.47
N ILE A 447 0.40 8.10 -13.49
CA ILE A 447 0.64 8.49 -12.10
C ILE A 447 2.08 8.91 -11.80
N ASP A 448 3.08 8.54 -12.64
CA ASP A 448 4.46 9.03 -12.53
C ASP A 448 4.67 10.35 -13.29
N GLY A 449 3.62 10.85 -13.94
CA GLY A 449 3.61 12.10 -14.69
C GLY A 449 4.33 12.03 -16.04
N SER A 450 4.96 10.92 -16.42
CA SER A 450 5.74 10.84 -17.65
C SER A 450 4.87 10.91 -18.90
N LEU A 451 3.61 10.47 -18.83
CA LEU A 451 2.69 10.49 -19.96
C LEU A 451 2.23 11.92 -20.32
N ASP A 452 1.91 12.73 -19.32
CA ASP A 452 1.30 14.05 -19.46
C ASP A 452 2.23 15.19 -18.99
N GLN A 453 3.49 14.89 -18.64
CA GLN A 453 4.52 15.83 -18.19
C GLN A 453 4.15 16.56 -16.89
N HIS A 454 3.50 15.86 -15.97
CA HIS A 454 3.20 16.39 -14.65
C HIS A 454 4.40 16.30 -13.71
N ALA A 455 4.83 17.44 -13.16
CA ALA A 455 5.88 17.49 -12.14
C ALA A 455 5.37 16.93 -10.78
N LEU A 456 4.09 17.18 -10.44
CA LEU A 456 3.47 16.62 -9.25
C LEU A 456 2.89 15.24 -9.58
N ASN A 457 3.35 14.21 -8.89
CA ASN A 457 2.99 12.81 -9.14
C ASN A 457 3.10 11.97 -7.87
N GLY A 458 2.41 10.84 -7.80
CA GLY A 458 2.47 10.04 -6.58
C GLY A 458 1.57 8.82 -6.51
N MET A 459 1.77 8.07 -5.42
CA MET A 459 0.97 6.91 -5.03
C MET A 459 0.78 6.88 -3.51
N ALA A 460 -0.43 6.57 -3.09
CA ALA A 460 -0.78 6.37 -1.69
C ALA A 460 -1.28 4.95 -1.44
N GLY A 461 -1.10 4.45 -0.22
CA GLY A 461 -1.71 3.21 0.24
C GLY A 461 -2.49 3.43 1.53
N VAL A 462 -3.74 2.94 1.58
CA VAL A 462 -4.50 2.87 2.83
C VAL A 462 -3.84 1.85 3.73
N SER A 463 -3.35 2.32 4.86
CA SER A 463 -2.46 1.55 5.76
C SER A 463 -3.21 0.53 6.59
N ASN A 464 -2.63 -0.66 6.75
CA ASN A 464 -3.00 -1.63 7.79
C ASN A 464 -1.84 -1.78 8.79
N ILE A 465 -1.52 -0.71 9.51
CA ILE A 465 -0.44 -0.67 10.50
C ILE A 465 -1.01 -0.17 11.82
N GLY A 466 -0.89 -0.99 12.84
CA GLY A 466 -1.38 -0.69 14.18
C GLY A 466 -0.41 -1.12 15.27
N ASN A 467 -0.91 -1.22 16.50
CA ASN A 467 -0.10 -1.57 17.66
C ASN A 467 0.05 -3.08 17.89
N ASP A 468 -0.43 -3.93 16.97
CA ASP A 468 -0.13 -5.38 17.00
C ASP A 468 1.39 -5.60 17.00
N ILE A 469 1.84 -6.70 17.61
CA ILE A 469 3.26 -7.02 17.70
C ILE A 469 3.92 -7.14 16.34
N ASN A 470 3.22 -7.70 15.35
CA ASN A 470 3.69 -7.84 13.97
C ASN A 470 3.31 -6.66 13.06
N TRP A 471 2.76 -5.57 13.61
CA TRP A 471 2.33 -4.34 12.92
C TRP A 471 1.08 -4.46 12.05
N CYS A 472 0.79 -5.62 11.47
CA CYS A 472 -0.20 -5.75 10.40
C CYS A 472 -1.28 -6.81 10.68
N GLY A 473 -1.32 -7.39 11.89
CA GLY A 473 -2.24 -8.45 12.29
C GLY A 473 -1.87 -9.81 11.71
N HIS A 474 -1.84 -9.97 10.39
CA HIS A 474 -1.38 -11.21 9.74
C HIS A 474 0.13 -11.13 9.43
N PRO A 475 0.95 -12.18 9.72
CA PRO A 475 2.40 -12.15 9.50
C PRO A 475 2.82 -11.83 8.06
N PHE A 476 2.03 -12.27 7.05
CA PHE A 476 2.31 -11.98 5.64
C PHE A 476 1.81 -10.61 5.17
N ALA A 477 0.93 -9.93 5.93
CA ALA A 477 0.45 -8.61 5.54
C ALA A 477 1.55 -7.54 5.54
N GLN A 478 2.64 -7.76 6.27
CA GLN A 478 3.86 -6.93 6.20
C GLN A 478 4.42 -6.85 4.77
N ALA A 479 4.30 -7.94 3.98
CA ALA A 479 4.73 -7.96 2.59
C ALA A 479 3.96 -6.98 1.70
N ASN A 480 2.71 -6.66 2.07
CA ASN A 480 1.88 -5.72 1.32
C ASN A 480 2.34 -4.27 1.54
N TRP A 481 2.72 -3.91 2.78
CA TRP A 481 3.37 -2.65 3.08
C TRP A 481 4.71 -2.51 2.35
N TYR A 482 5.56 -3.55 2.45
CA TYR A 482 6.83 -3.60 1.72
C TYR A 482 6.63 -3.41 0.21
N ALA A 483 5.67 -4.11 -0.39
CA ALA A 483 5.36 -4.05 -1.81
C ALA A 483 4.93 -2.65 -2.27
N LEU A 484 4.07 -1.97 -1.50
CA LEU A 484 3.65 -0.61 -1.82
C LEU A 484 4.86 0.32 -1.93
N GLY A 485 5.75 0.33 -0.91
CA GLY A 485 6.93 1.20 -0.93
C GLY A 485 7.88 0.89 -2.09
N ARG A 486 8.12 -0.42 -2.36
CA ARG A 486 8.98 -0.85 -3.47
C ARG A 486 8.44 -0.41 -4.83
N LEU A 487 7.13 -0.59 -5.07
CA LEU A 487 6.46 -0.18 -6.31
C LEU A 487 6.34 1.34 -6.44
N ALA A 488 6.16 2.04 -5.33
CA ALA A 488 6.17 3.50 -5.33
C ALA A 488 7.55 4.09 -5.64
N TRP A 489 8.64 3.40 -5.26
CA TRP A 489 9.98 3.76 -5.66
C TRP A 489 10.25 3.42 -7.13
N ASP A 490 9.92 2.20 -7.52
CA ASP A 490 10.12 1.70 -8.90
C ASP A 490 9.01 0.73 -9.28
N HIS A 491 8.03 1.21 -10.02
CA HIS A 491 6.89 0.40 -10.47
C HIS A 491 7.23 -0.63 -11.56
N SER A 492 8.49 -0.65 -12.05
CA SER A 492 8.95 -1.63 -13.04
C SER A 492 9.35 -2.98 -12.44
N ILE A 493 9.59 -3.06 -11.13
CA ILE A 493 9.94 -4.31 -10.46
C ILE A 493 8.78 -5.30 -10.45
N SER A 494 9.10 -6.59 -10.51
CA SER A 494 8.09 -7.64 -10.53
C SER A 494 7.60 -8.04 -9.13
N SER A 495 6.40 -8.61 -9.07
CA SER A 495 5.86 -9.17 -7.81
C SER A 495 6.72 -10.30 -7.26
N GLU A 496 7.34 -11.10 -8.14
CA GLU A 496 8.26 -12.18 -7.79
C GLU A 496 9.51 -11.66 -7.10
N GLN A 497 10.09 -10.57 -7.64
CA GLN A 497 11.26 -9.94 -7.04
C GLN A 497 10.93 -9.36 -5.66
N ILE A 498 9.79 -8.69 -5.52
CA ILE A 498 9.34 -8.12 -4.24
C ILE A 498 9.15 -9.24 -3.20
N ALA A 499 8.50 -10.33 -3.57
CA ALA A 499 8.29 -11.48 -2.68
C ALA A 499 9.61 -12.13 -2.27
N ASP A 500 10.54 -12.32 -3.20
CA ASP A 500 11.86 -12.90 -2.93
C ASP A 500 12.68 -12.03 -1.96
N GLU A 501 12.74 -10.71 -2.21
CA GLU A 501 13.42 -9.75 -1.33
C GLU A 501 12.84 -9.80 0.09
N TRP A 502 11.51 -9.71 0.22
CA TRP A 502 10.84 -9.68 1.53
C TRP A 502 11.03 -10.99 2.30
N LEU A 503 10.88 -12.14 1.64
CA LEU A 503 11.05 -13.46 2.28
C LEU A 503 12.47 -13.67 2.80
N ARG A 504 13.50 -13.27 2.04
CA ARG A 504 14.90 -13.36 2.47
C ARG A 504 15.18 -12.53 3.71
N MET A 505 14.67 -11.32 3.75
CA MET A 505 14.89 -10.39 4.86
C MET A 505 14.04 -10.73 6.09
N SER A 506 12.79 -11.16 5.88
CA SER A 506 11.84 -11.39 6.97
C SER A 506 11.86 -12.82 7.51
N TYR A 507 12.23 -13.81 6.70
CA TYR A 507 12.23 -15.23 7.10
C TYR A 507 13.61 -15.88 6.95
N THR A 508 13.96 -16.38 5.78
CA THR A 508 15.21 -17.08 5.54
C THR A 508 15.60 -17.04 4.05
N ALA A 509 16.88 -17.23 3.77
CA ALA A 509 17.42 -17.38 2.41
C ALA A 509 17.47 -18.86 1.93
N ASP A 510 16.86 -19.82 2.66
CA ASP A 510 16.79 -21.22 2.23
C ASP A 510 16.08 -21.34 0.87
N PRO A 511 16.71 -21.91 -0.16
CA PRO A 511 16.14 -21.89 -1.52
C PRO A 511 14.80 -22.64 -1.63
N SER A 512 14.60 -23.72 -0.88
CA SER A 512 13.35 -24.47 -0.96
C SER A 512 12.22 -23.77 -0.22
N PHE A 513 12.51 -23.09 0.90
CA PHE A 513 11.55 -22.20 1.57
C PHE A 513 11.13 -21.06 0.63
N LEU A 514 12.08 -20.37 0.01
CA LEU A 514 11.83 -19.26 -0.90
C LEU A 514 10.95 -19.70 -2.06
N SER A 515 11.29 -20.80 -2.73
CA SER A 515 10.51 -21.29 -3.87
C SER A 515 9.06 -21.61 -3.48
N THR A 516 8.86 -22.38 -2.40
CA THR A 516 7.55 -22.80 -1.95
C THR A 516 6.70 -21.62 -1.48
N THR A 517 7.25 -20.79 -0.58
CA THR A 517 6.51 -19.71 0.05
C THR A 517 6.21 -18.57 -0.93
N LYS A 518 7.14 -18.26 -1.83
CA LYS A 518 6.92 -17.33 -2.93
C LYS A 518 5.76 -17.77 -3.84
N ASN A 519 5.67 -19.06 -4.17
CA ASN A 519 4.57 -19.61 -4.95
C ASN A 519 3.22 -19.47 -4.21
N ILE A 520 3.18 -19.72 -2.89
CA ILE A 520 1.99 -19.44 -2.07
C ILE A 520 1.60 -17.96 -2.18
N MET A 521 2.54 -17.04 -1.95
CA MET A 521 2.26 -15.60 -1.98
C MET A 521 1.70 -15.15 -3.34
N LEU A 522 2.38 -15.50 -4.42
CA LEU A 522 2.00 -15.03 -5.76
C LEU A 522 0.63 -15.53 -6.21
N ARG A 523 0.21 -16.71 -5.76
CA ARG A 523 -1.10 -17.29 -6.08
C ARG A 523 -2.21 -16.88 -5.13
N SER A 524 -1.88 -16.40 -3.93
CA SER A 524 -2.83 -16.18 -2.83
C SER A 524 -4.01 -15.26 -3.21
N ARG A 525 -3.75 -14.18 -3.95
CA ARG A 525 -4.81 -13.27 -4.42
C ARG A 525 -5.78 -13.99 -5.39
N GLU A 526 -5.27 -14.74 -6.37
CA GLU A 526 -6.10 -15.46 -7.33
C GLU A 526 -6.92 -16.57 -6.68
N ILE A 527 -6.33 -17.27 -5.71
CA ILE A 527 -7.02 -18.28 -4.90
C ILE A 527 -8.21 -17.64 -4.20
N MET A 528 -8.00 -16.48 -3.59
CA MET A 528 -9.04 -15.75 -2.89
C MET A 528 -10.15 -15.26 -3.84
N VAL A 529 -9.79 -14.66 -4.95
CA VAL A 529 -10.77 -14.22 -5.98
C VAL A 529 -11.66 -15.40 -6.39
N ASN A 530 -11.09 -16.60 -6.56
CA ASN A 530 -11.85 -17.76 -6.97
C ASN A 530 -12.89 -18.21 -5.93
N TYR A 531 -12.60 -18.15 -4.63
CA TYR A 531 -13.62 -18.55 -3.65
C TYR A 531 -14.51 -17.40 -3.15
N MET A 532 -14.20 -16.14 -3.47
CA MET A 532 -15.03 -14.99 -3.07
C MET A 532 -15.80 -14.39 -4.26
N ASN A 533 -15.09 -13.91 -5.27
CA ASN A 533 -15.63 -13.09 -6.36
C ASN A 533 -15.15 -13.56 -7.74
N PRO A 534 -15.41 -14.82 -8.14
CA PRO A 534 -14.96 -15.34 -9.42
C PRO A 534 -15.59 -14.60 -10.59
N LEU A 535 -14.93 -14.63 -11.76
CA LEU A 535 -15.43 -14.14 -13.04
C LEU A 535 -15.79 -12.64 -13.09
N GLY A 536 -15.29 -11.83 -12.15
CA GLY A 536 -15.63 -10.40 -12.08
C GLY A 536 -16.86 -10.09 -11.21
N LEU A 537 -17.40 -11.05 -10.48
CA LEU A 537 -18.33 -10.76 -9.39
C LEU A 537 -17.65 -9.83 -8.37
N HIS A 538 -18.43 -8.96 -7.75
CA HIS A 538 -17.90 -8.00 -6.79
C HIS A 538 -18.97 -7.55 -5.81
N HIS A 539 -18.51 -6.99 -4.67
CA HIS A 539 -19.32 -6.36 -3.62
C HIS A 539 -20.43 -7.28 -3.06
N ILE A 540 -20.15 -8.58 -2.96
CA ILE A 540 -21.09 -9.59 -2.45
C ILE A 540 -20.79 -10.00 -0.99
N MET A 541 -20.11 -9.11 -0.26
CA MET A 541 -19.73 -9.24 1.14
C MET A 541 -20.84 -8.81 2.09
N GLY A 542 -20.70 -9.24 3.37
CA GLY A 542 -21.59 -8.80 4.44
C GLY A 542 -21.51 -7.29 4.67
N ASN A 543 -22.69 -6.69 4.91
CA ASN A 543 -22.79 -5.27 5.18
C ASN A 543 -22.06 -4.86 6.47
N GLY A 544 -21.47 -3.69 6.46
CA GLY A 544 -20.83 -3.05 7.59
C GLY A 544 -19.41 -3.55 7.88
N HIS A 545 -19.18 -4.86 7.82
CA HIS A 545 -17.88 -5.44 8.11
C HIS A 545 -17.11 -5.96 6.90
N HIS A 546 -17.75 -6.19 5.74
CA HIS A 546 -17.18 -6.70 4.48
C HIS A 546 -16.35 -7.99 4.59
N TYR A 547 -16.64 -8.81 5.63
CA TYR A 547 -15.82 -9.98 5.96
C TYR A 547 -16.27 -11.27 5.27
N GLY A 548 -17.52 -11.62 5.44
CA GLY A 548 -18.08 -12.88 4.92
C GLY A 548 -19.06 -12.66 3.76
N PRO A 549 -19.55 -13.74 3.14
CA PRO A 549 -20.50 -13.68 2.02
C PRO A 549 -21.89 -13.24 2.51
N ALA A 550 -22.52 -12.34 1.77
CA ALA A 550 -23.92 -11.96 1.98
C ALA A 550 -24.58 -11.52 0.64
N PRO A 551 -24.50 -12.32 -0.43
CA PRO A 551 -25.04 -11.93 -1.75
C PRO A 551 -26.54 -11.63 -1.72
N TRP A 552 -27.28 -12.07 -0.72
CA TRP A 552 -28.74 -11.87 -0.55
C TRP A 552 -29.15 -10.51 0.01
N VAL A 553 -28.23 -9.67 0.48
CA VAL A 553 -28.57 -8.38 1.09
C VAL A 553 -29.12 -7.42 0.04
N SER A 554 -30.35 -6.88 0.31
CA SER A 554 -31.14 -6.08 -0.63
C SER A 554 -31.94 -4.95 0.01
N ASN A 555 -31.79 -4.73 1.32
CA ASN A 555 -32.66 -3.85 2.11
C ASN A 555 -31.95 -2.69 2.78
N LEU A 556 -30.74 -2.35 2.32
CA LEU A 556 -30.01 -1.17 2.80
C LEU A 556 -30.53 0.10 2.14
N ASN A 557 -30.37 1.22 2.84
CA ASN A 557 -30.95 2.52 2.45
C ASN A 557 -30.50 3.03 1.08
N ARG A 558 -29.29 2.67 0.64
CA ARG A 558 -28.76 3.05 -0.67
C ARG A 558 -28.63 1.82 -1.55
N PRO A 559 -29.07 1.88 -2.82
CA PRO A 559 -28.96 0.75 -3.75
C PRO A 559 -27.55 0.18 -3.83
N GLU A 560 -26.55 1.05 -3.98
CA GLU A 560 -25.14 0.70 -4.14
C GLU A 560 -24.45 0.14 -2.88
N TRP A 561 -25.15 0.07 -1.75
CA TRP A 561 -24.69 -0.64 -0.56
C TRP A 561 -25.13 -2.11 -0.55
N ASN A 562 -26.05 -2.47 -1.44
CA ASN A 562 -26.63 -3.81 -1.49
C ASN A 562 -25.90 -4.71 -2.50
N PRO A 563 -25.41 -5.89 -2.10
CA PRO A 563 -24.84 -6.90 -2.99
C PRO A 563 -25.70 -7.21 -4.22
N VAL A 564 -27.02 -7.29 -4.08
CA VAL A 564 -27.95 -7.57 -5.21
C VAL A 564 -27.86 -6.50 -6.32
N TYR A 565 -27.49 -5.29 -5.98
CA TYR A 565 -27.26 -4.22 -6.96
C TYR A 565 -26.12 -4.52 -7.91
N TYR A 566 -25.09 -5.22 -7.47
CA TYR A 566 -23.89 -5.50 -8.25
C TYR A 566 -24.00 -6.79 -9.04
N HIS A 567 -24.42 -7.90 -8.40
CA HIS A 567 -24.45 -9.17 -9.10
C HIS A 567 -25.65 -9.35 -10.03
N LYS A 568 -26.77 -8.62 -9.84
CA LYS A 568 -27.96 -8.63 -10.70
C LYS A 568 -28.48 -10.03 -11.05
N ALA A 569 -28.27 -11.03 -10.17
CA ALA A 569 -28.70 -12.40 -10.45
C ALA A 569 -30.23 -12.50 -10.56
N ASP A 570 -30.70 -13.16 -11.63
CA ASP A 570 -32.10 -13.46 -11.91
C ASP A 570 -32.24 -14.86 -12.56
N SER A 571 -33.45 -15.22 -12.99
CA SER A 571 -33.70 -16.52 -13.65
C SER A 571 -32.99 -16.68 -15.01
N LEU A 572 -32.56 -15.58 -15.63
CA LEU A 572 -31.89 -15.58 -16.93
C LEU A 572 -30.36 -15.68 -16.79
N GLY A 573 -29.79 -15.06 -15.76
CA GLY A 573 -28.33 -15.00 -15.62
C GLY A 573 -27.84 -14.24 -14.40
N ILE A 574 -26.57 -13.80 -14.46
CA ILE A 574 -25.88 -13.07 -13.43
C ILE A 574 -24.86 -12.11 -14.04
N GLY A 575 -24.53 -11.04 -13.31
CA GLY A 575 -23.55 -10.03 -13.70
C GLY A 575 -24.17 -8.70 -14.08
N PHE A 576 -23.37 -7.64 -14.10
CA PHE A 576 -23.84 -6.29 -14.38
C PHE A 576 -23.60 -5.91 -15.85
N ASN A 577 -24.65 -5.63 -16.60
CA ASN A 577 -24.50 -5.15 -17.98
C ASN A 577 -24.05 -3.69 -17.99
N ARG A 578 -22.75 -3.48 -18.25
CA ARG A 578 -22.10 -2.16 -18.38
C ARG A 578 -21.76 -1.78 -19.82
N THR A 579 -22.26 -2.55 -20.79
CA THR A 579 -22.12 -2.25 -22.23
C THR A 579 -23.11 -1.15 -22.65
N ALA A 580 -23.10 -0.78 -23.94
CA ALA A 580 -23.99 0.23 -24.50
C ALA A 580 -25.50 -0.13 -24.36
N SER A 581 -25.85 -1.40 -24.23
CA SER A 581 -27.24 -1.86 -23.99
C SER A 581 -27.64 -1.81 -22.50
N GLY A 582 -26.71 -1.57 -21.59
CA GLY A 582 -26.93 -1.47 -20.15
C GLY A 582 -26.63 -0.07 -19.61
N SER A 583 -25.79 0.04 -18.55
CA SER A 583 -25.42 1.34 -17.97
C SER A 583 -24.48 2.17 -18.85
N ASN A 584 -23.89 1.59 -19.87
CA ASN A 584 -22.91 2.21 -20.76
C ASN A 584 -21.64 2.72 -20.03
N ALA A 585 -21.24 2.10 -18.93
CA ALA A 585 -20.03 2.50 -18.20
C ALA A 585 -18.74 2.23 -19.01
N LEU A 586 -18.77 1.23 -19.92
CA LEU A 586 -17.66 0.97 -20.85
C LEU A 586 -17.29 2.17 -21.72
N SER A 587 -18.24 3.10 -21.99
CA SER A 587 -17.95 4.32 -22.76
C SER A 587 -16.94 5.26 -22.08
N GLN A 588 -16.66 5.08 -20.79
CA GLN A 588 -15.67 5.86 -20.03
C GLN A 588 -14.22 5.44 -20.30
N TYR A 589 -14.02 4.28 -20.94
CA TYR A 589 -12.69 3.81 -21.34
C TYR A 589 -12.37 4.19 -22.79
N TYR A 590 -11.08 4.34 -23.08
CA TYR A 590 -10.63 4.57 -24.45
C TYR A 590 -11.03 3.41 -25.38
N PRO A 591 -11.26 3.68 -26.68
CA PRO A 591 -11.83 2.68 -27.60
C PRO A 591 -11.08 1.34 -27.64
N GLU A 592 -9.75 1.37 -27.57
CA GLU A 592 -8.91 0.17 -27.63
C GLU A 592 -9.06 -0.69 -26.36
N ALA A 593 -9.10 -0.09 -25.17
CA ALA A 593 -9.36 -0.78 -23.91
C ALA A 593 -10.81 -1.31 -23.89
N ARG A 594 -11.77 -0.47 -24.26
CA ARG A 594 -13.20 -0.82 -24.33
C ARG A 594 -13.45 -2.01 -25.24
N LYS A 595 -12.83 -2.04 -26.43
CA LYS A 595 -12.99 -3.12 -27.42
C LYS A 595 -12.66 -4.50 -26.84
N ALA A 596 -11.73 -4.59 -25.91
CA ALA A 596 -11.38 -5.85 -25.25
C ALA A 596 -12.52 -6.38 -24.34
N TRP A 597 -13.45 -5.51 -23.91
CA TRP A 597 -14.49 -5.83 -22.93
C TRP A 597 -15.92 -5.71 -23.46
N GLU A 598 -16.14 -5.17 -24.68
CA GLU A 598 -17.48 -4.94 -25.22
C GLU A 598 -18.25 -6.23 -25.54
N ASN A 599 -17.55 -7.28 -25.96
CA ASN A 599 -18.17 -8.53 -26.38
C ASN A 599 -17.88 -9.64 -25.36
N PRO A 600 -18.90 -10.30 -24.81
CA PRO A 600 -18.72 -11.41 -23.87
C PRO A 600 -17.80 -12.52 -24.37
N ALA A 601 -17.80 -12.79 -25.69
CA ALA A 601 -16.98 -13.83 -26.26
C ALA A 601 -15.47 -13.52 -26.32
N THR A 602 -15.10 -12.25 -26.25
CA THR A 602 -13.70 -11.78 -26.28
C THR A 602 -13.26 -11.14 -24.97
N CYS A 603 -14.19 -10.88 -24.05
CA CYS A 603 -13.91 -10.35 -22.74
C CYS A 603 -13.07 -11.34 -21.95
N ASP A 604 -11.97 -10.85 -21.33
CA ASP A 604 -11.24 -11.66 -20.37
C ASP A 604 -12.20 -12.12 -19.27
N GLU A 605 -12.28 -13.42 -19.03
CA GLU A 605 -13.24 -14.03 -18.08
C GLU A 605 -13.13 -13.44 -16.67
N LYS A 606 -11.95 -12.93 -16.30
CA LYS A 606 -11.75 -12.26 -14.99
C LYS A 606 -12.62 -11.01 -14.80
N TYR A 607 -13.13 -10.40 -15.89
CA TYR A 607 -14.01 -9.23 -15.88
C TYR A 607 -15.39 -9.50 -16.50
N LEU A 608 -15.70 -10.76 -16.83
CA LEU A 608 -16.90 -11.11 -17.56
C LEU A 608 -18.18 -10.61 -16.87
N LEU A 609 -18.37 -10.96 -15.61
CA LEU A 609 -19.56 -10.57 -14.83
C LEU A 609 -19.49 -9.13 -14.29
N TRP A 610 -18.33 -8.49 -14.42
CA TRP A 610 -18.20 -7.06 -14.16
C TRP A 610 -18.89 -6.23 -15.26
N PHE A 611 -18.73 -6.64 -16.50
CA PHE A 611 -19.21 -5.86 -17.65
C PHE A 611 -20.48 -6.44 -18.31
N HIS A 612 -20.82 -7.71 -18.07
CA HIS A 612 -21.91 -8.39 -18.76
C HIS A 612 -22.84 -9.12 -17.81
N HIS A 613 -24.13 -9.13 -18.16
CA HIS A 613 -25.12 -10.04 -17.59
C HIS A 613 -25.17 -11.30 -18.48
N ILE A 614 -24.74 -12.44 -17.94
CA ILE A 614 -24.48 -13.66 -18.69
C ILE A 614 -25.49 -14.73 -18.28
N SER A 615 -26.07 -15.41 -19.28
CA SER A 615 -26.98 -16.52 -19.02
C SER A 615 -26.32 -17.70 -18.32
N TRP A 616 -27.02 -18.32 -17.39
CA TRP A 616 -26.55 -19.51 -16.65
C TRP A 616 -26.06 -20.64 -17.54
N ASN A 617 -26.67 -20.79 -18.76
CA ASN A 617 -26.34 -21.83 -19.73
C ASN A 617 -25.30 -21.38 -20.79
N GLN A 618 -24.84 -20.13 -20.75
CA GLN A 618 -23.84 -19.64 -21.69
C GLN A 618 -22.55 -20.46 -21.58
N GLN A 619 -22.09 -21.00 -22.71
CA GLN A 619 -20.78 -21.67 -22.79
C GLN A 619 -19.66 -20.65 -22.69
N LEU A 620 -18.68 -20.89 -21.82
CA LEU A 620 -17.47 -20.10 -21.66
C LEU A 620 -16.30 -20.72 -22.43
N SER A 621 -15.18 -20.03 -22.50
CA SER A 621 -13.95 -20.48 -23.17
C SER A 621 -13.41 -21.80 -22.58
N SER A 622 -13.72 -22.08 -21.32
CA SER A 622 -13.40 -23.35 -20.63
C SER A 622 -14.17 -24.57 -21.16
N GLY A 623 -15.18 -24.37 -22.01
CA GLY A 623 -16.12 -25.41 -22.45
C GLY A 623 -17.23 -25.75 -21.44
N ASN A 624 -17.25 -25.10 -20.29
CA ASN A 624 -18.30 -25.24 -19.28
C ASN A 624 -19.41 -24.20 -19.49
N THR A 625 -20.62 -24.51 -19.02
CA THR A 625 -21.64 -23.46 -18.85
C THR A 625 -21.18 -22.48 -17.75
N LEU A 626 -21.71 -21.25 -17.75
CA LEU A 626 -21.42 -20.28 -16.69
C LEU A 626 -21.65 -20.86 -15.29
N TRP A 627 -22.76 -21.56 -15.07
CA TRP A 627 -23.05 -22.19 -13.78
C TRP A 627 -21.98 -23.21 -13.38
N ASN A 628 -21.60 -24.10 -14.29
CA ASN A 628 -20.59 -25.12 -14.02
C ASN A 628 -19.21 -24.50 -13.78
N ASP A 629 -18.86 -23.45 -14.51
CA ASP A 629 -17.57 -22.76 -14.31
C ASP A 629 -17.55 -21.98 -12.99
N LEU A 630 -18.67 -21.37 -12.61
CA LEU A 630 -18.82 -20.73 -11.31
C LEU A 630 -18.61 -21.74 -10.17
N CYS A 631 -19.27 -22.89 -10.22
CA CYS A 631 -19.07 -23.99 -9.29
C CYS A 631 -17.58 -24.41 -9.25
N LYS A 632 -16.98 -24.69 -10.40
CA LYS A 632 -15.58 -25.07 -10.52
C LYS A 632 -14.64 -24.08 -9.85
N ARG A 633 -14.84 -22.77 -10.05
CA ARG A 633 -13.98 -21.73 -9.47
C ARG A 633 -14.12 -21.67 -7.95
N TYR A 634 -15.33 -21.68 -7.42
CA TYR A 634 -15.55 -21.70 -5.98
C TYR A 634 -14.91 -22.92 -5.30
N TYR A 635 -15.07 -24.11 -5.88
CA TYR A 635 -14.44 -25.33 -5.33
C TYR A 635 -12.93 -25.30 -5.47
N SER A 636 -12.39 -24.96 -6.65
CA SER A 636 -10.94 -24.90 -6.85
C SER A 636 -10.27 -23.82 -5.98
N GLY A 637 -10.96 -22.72 -5.67
CA GLY A 637 -10.50 -21.72 -4.74
C GLY A 637 -10.32 -22.29 -3.32
N ALA A 638 -11.35 -22.95 -2.78
CA ALA A 638 -11.30 -23.58 -1.46
C ALA A 638 -10.23 -24.69 -1.41
N ASP A 639 -10.15 -25.58 -2.42
CA ASP A 639 -9.15 -26.64 -2.52
C ASP A 639 -7.72 -26.07 -2.58
N SER A 640 -7.57 -24.92 -3.22
CA SER A 640 -6.26 -24.24 -3.28
C SER A 640 -5.82 -23.71 -1.92
N VAL A 641 -6.72 -23.36 -1.01
CA VAL A 641 -6.34 -23.02 0.37
C VAL A 641 -5.79 -24.27 1.09
N GLN A 642 -6.39 -25.45 0.89
CA GLN A 642 -5.81 -26.70 1.40
C GLN A 642 -4.40 -26.97 0.83
N TRP A 643 -4.19 -26.65 -0.45
CA TRP A 643 -2.84 -26.71 -1.03
C TRP A 643 -1.88 -25.76 -0.30
N MET A 644 -2.29 -24.53 0.00
CA MET A 644 -1.45 -23.59 0.78
C MET A 644 -1.09 -24.17 2.17
N ILE A 645 -2.05 -24.79 2.86
CA ILE A 645 -1.83 -25.45 4.15
C ILE A 645 -0.77 -26.55 4.01
N ARG A 646 -0.91 -27.44 3.02
CA ARG A 646 0.07 -28.54 2.79
C ARG A 646 1.47 -28.02 2.46
N GLU A 647 1.57 -26.98 1.62
CA GLU A 647 2.87 -26.42 1.26
C GLU A 647 3.51 -25.67 2.44
N TRP A 648 2.71 -24.95 3.24
CA TRP A 648 3.19 -24.27 4.44
C TRP A 648 3.65 -25.28 5.51
N SER A 649 2.93 -26.38 5.74
CA SER A 649 3.30 -27.39 6.73
C SER A 649 4.71 -27.98 6.50
N ARG A 650 5.16 -28.05 5.24
CA ARG A 650 6.51 -28.50 4.88
C ARG A 650 7.61 -27.53 5.31
N GLN A 651 7.25 -26.33 5.75
CA GLN A 651 8.20 -25.28 6.14
C GLN A 651 8.46 -25.21 7.65
N GLU A 652 7.86 -26.07 8.47
CA GLU A 652 7.92 -26.04 9.93
C GLU A 652 9.34 -25.91 10.50
N LYS A 653 10.29 -26.66 9.97
CA LYS A 653 11.69 -26.66 10.44
C LYS A 653 12.53 -25.46 9.92
N LYS A 654 11.97 -24.63 9.07
CA LYS A 654 12.66 -23.50 8.41
C LYS A 654 12.22 -22.14 8.91
N VAL A 655 11.14 -22.11 9.67
CA VAL A 655 10.54 -20.91 10.25
C VAL A 655 10.57 -21.04 11.77
N ASP A 656 10.68 -19.92 12.47
CA ASP A 656 10.49 -19.90 13.93
C ASP A 656 9.10 -20.44 14.31
N ALA A 657 9.04 -21.14 15.44
CA ALA A 657 7.84 -21.86 15.85
C ALA A 657 6.63 -20.96 16.07
N GLN A 658 6.84 -19.70 16.52
CA GLN A 658 5.76 -18.77 16.80
C GLN A 658 5.05 -18.34 15.50
N ARG A 659 5.79 -17.84 14.51
CA ARG A 659 5.21 -17.40 13.22
C ARG A 659 4.72 -18.59 12.42
N PHE A 660 5.41 -19.75 12.48
CA PHE A 660 4.92 -20.96 11.82
C PHE A 660 3.52 -21.34 12.31
N LYS A 661 3.32 -21.40 13.64
CA LYS A 661 2.02 -21.73 14.25
C LYS A 661 0.96 -20.67 13.93
N ALA A 662 1.30 -19.40 14.04
CA ALA A 662 0.37 -18.29 13.74
C ALA A 662 -0.18 -18.40 12.30
N VAL A 663 0.71 -18.57 11.32
CA VAL A 663 0.30 -18.71 9.91
C VAL A 663 -0.49 -20.01 9.70
N SER A 664 -0.10 -21.12 10.33
CA SER A 664 -0.82 -22.40 10.23
C SER A 664 -2.27 -22.27 10.74
N MET A 665 -2.47 -21.59 11.88
CA MET A 665 -3.80 -21.35 12.43
C MET A 665 -4.64 -20.47 11.50
N LEU A 666 -4.07 -19.39 10.97
CA LEU A 666 -4.74 -18.48 10.07
C LEU A 666 -5.11 -19.13 8.74
N LEU A 667 -4.25 -19.98 8.19
CA LEU A 667 -4.57 -20.75 6.97
C LEU A 667 -5.72 -21.74 7.19
N ASN A 668 -5.83 -22.34 8.37
CA ASN A 668 -6.98 -23.21 8.71
C ASN A 668 -8.28 -22.38 8.81
N ILE A 669 -8.23 -21.19 9.41
CA ILE A 669 -9.37 -20.26 9.42
C ILE A 669 -9.75 -19.90 7.96
N GLN A 670 -8.76 -19.53 7.15
CA GLN A 670 -8.99 -19.18 5.73
C GLN A 670 -9.65 -20.32 4.95
N TRP A 671 -9.30 -21.58 5.26
CA TRP A 671 -9.93 -22.73 4.62
C TRP A 671 -11.41 -22.91 5.02
N GLU A 672 -11.73 -22.79 6.30
CA GLU A 672 -13.13 -22.81 6.76
C GLU A 672 -13.94 -21.66 6.15
N GLU A 673 -13.35 -20.48 6.08
CA GLU A 673 -13.98 -19.32 5.45
C GLU A 673 -14.15 -19.50 3.94
N ALA A 674 -13.19 -20.08 3.24
CA ALA A 674 -13.31 -20.37 1.81
C ALA A 674 -14.47 -21.35 1.52
N LYS A 675 -14.68 -22.35 2.38
CA LYS A 675 -15.87 -23.23 2.31
C LYS A 675 -17.15 -22.47 2.58
N TRP A 676 -17.16 -21.61 3.59
CA TRP A 676 -18.31 -20.76 3.89
C TRP A 676 -18.68 -19.87 2.69
N TRP A 677 -17.72 -19.17 2.09
CA TRP A 677 -17.93 -18.38 0.88
C TRP A 677 -18.49 -19.22 -0.26
N ARG A 678 -17.87 -20.35 -0.57
CA ARG A 678 -18.30 -21.31 -1.59
C ARG A 678 -19.76 -21.74 -1.39
N ASN A 679 -20.06 -22.27 -0.22
CA ASN A 679 -21.35 -22.84 0.08
C ASN A 679 -22.46 -21.79 0.08
N ALA A 680 -22.26 -20.67 0.74
CA ALA A 680 -23.23 -19.58 0.84
C ALA A 680 -23.57 -18.99 -0.53
N CYS A 681 -22.54 -18.69 -1.36
CA CYS A 681 -22.73 -18.08 -2.67
C CYS A 681 -23.38 -19.07 -3.64
N LEU A 682 -22.91 -20.31 -3.71
CA LEU A 682 -23.49 -21.32 -4.62
C LEU A 682 -24.94 -21.65 -4.27
N LEU A 683 -25.27 -21.84 -2.99
CA LEU A 683 -26.67 -22.06 -2.56
C LEU A 683 -27.57 -20.88 -2.90
N TYR A 684 -27.07 -19.65 -2.74
CA TYR A 684 -27.83 -18.47 -3.08
C TYR A 684 -28.06 -18.35 -4.59
N PHE A 685 -27.02 -18.45 -5.41
CA PHE A 685 -27.15 -18.36 -6.86
C PHE A 685 -27.92 -19.54 -7.48
N GLN A 686 -27.90 -20.70 -6.82
CA GLN A 686 -28.74 -21.86 -7.20
C GLN A 686 -30.23 -21.54 -7.10
N THR A 687 -30.67 -20.64 -6.22
CA THR A 687 -32.07 -20.21 -6.16
C THR A 687 -32.55 -19.55 -7.45
N PHE A 688 -31.65 -18.99 -8.24
CA PHE A 688 -31.90 -18.35 -9.53
C PHE A 688 -31.67 -19.32 -10.72
N SER A 689 -30.47 -19.93 -10.76
CA SER A 689 -30.07 -20.81 -11.86
C SER A 689 -30.95 -22.08 -11.96
N ARG A 690 -31.51 -22.54 -10.84
CA ARG A 690 -32.25 -23.80 -10.71
C ARG A 690 -31.45 -25.04 -11.14
N GLN A 691 -30.14 -24.94 -11.24
CA GLN A 691 -29.26 -26.04 -11.64
C GLN A 691 -28.59 -26.67 -10.42
N PRO A 692 -28.43 -28.01 -10.39
CA PRO A 692 -27.69 -28.65 -9.29
C PRO A 692 -26.20 -28.29 -9.33
N ILE A 693 -25.57 -28.33 -8.19
CA ILE A 693 -24.11 -28.38 -8.12
C ILE A 693 -23.66 -29.66 -8.82
N PRO A 694 -22.71 -29.61 -9.77
CA PRO A 694 -22.34 -30.77 -10.60
C PRO A 694 -21.91 -31.98 -9.76
N ALA A 695 -22.21 -33.18 -10.26
CA ALA A 695 -21.79 -34.43 -9.64
C ALA A 695 -20.25 -34.48 -9.50
N GLY A 696 -19.77 -34.99 -8.38
CA GLY A 696 -18.33 -35.07 -8.07
C GLY A 696 -17.83 -33.94 -7.16
N TYR A 697 -18.59 -32.87 -6.95
CA TYR A 697 -18.31 -31.88 -5.90
C TYR A 697 -18.99 -32.25 -4.58
N GLU A 698 -18.30 -31.95 -3.47
CA GLU A 698 -18.90 -32.00 -2.14
C GLU A 698 -20.17 -31.12 -2.09
N GLN A 699 -21.26 -31.66 -1.58
CA GLN A 699 -22.48 -30.85 -1.42
C GLN A 699 -22.35 -30.01 -0.15
N PRO A 700 -22.91 -28.77 -0.12
CA PRO A 700 -22.97 -27.97 1.11
C PRO A 700 -23.65 -28.75 2.24
N ASP A 701 -23.03 -28.74 3.39
CA ASP A 701 -23.48 -29.48 4.59
C ASP A 701 -24.64 -28.80 5.31
N GLN A 702 -24.87 -27.52 5.04
CA GLN A 702 -25.92 -26.70 5.64
C GLN A 702 -26.80 -26.05 4.56
N PRO A 703 -28.08 -25.82 4.83
CA PRO A 703 -28.97 -25.11 3.91
C PRO A 703 -28.66 -23.60 3.88
N LEU A 704 -29.11 -22.90 2.84
CA LEU A 704 -28.89 -21.47 2.65
C LEU A 704 -29.31 -20.64 3.89
N ASP A 705 -30.43 -21.00 4.54
CA ASP A 705 -30.93 -20.28 5.70
C ASP A 705 -30.02 -20.34 6.92
N TYR A 706 -29.17 -21.37 7.02
CA TYR A 706 -28.12 -21.42 8.02
C TYR A 706 -27.14 -20.26 7.80
N TYR A 707 -26.61 -20.10 6.58
CA TYR A 707 -25.64 -19.06 6.24
C TYR A 707 -26.23 -17.66 6.37
N LYS A 708 -27.50 -17.47 6.03
CA LYS A 708 -28.21 -16.19 6.22
C LYS A 708 -28.34 -15.76 7.68
N LYS A 709 -28.31 -16.71 8.61
CA LYS A 709 -28.47 -16.45 10.06
C LYS A 709 -27.14 -16.21 10.77
N LEU A 710 -25.99 -16.51 10.14
CA LEU A 710 -24.69 -16.25 10.74
C LEU A 710 -24.53 -14.77 11.06
N ARG A 711 -23.93 -14.49 12.22
CA ARG A 711 -23.64 -13.13 12.69
C ARG A 711 -22.20 -13.09 13.19
N PHE A 712 -21.52 -12.02 12.88
CA PHE A 712 -20.13 -11.79 13.26
C PHE A 712 -20.00 -10.46 14.01
N PRO A 713 -20.53 -10.37 15.25
CA PRO A 713 -20.58 -9.10 16.01
C PRO A 713 -19.18 -8.62 16.44
N TYR A 714 -18.20 -9.48 16.36
CA TYR A 714 -16.79 -9.21 16.68
C TYR A 714 -15.90 -9.07 15.42
N ALA A 715 -16.49 -9.07 14.24
CA ALA A 715 -15.71 -8.80 13.02
C ALA A 715 -15.13 -7.37 13.08
N PRO A 716 -13.86 -7.17 12.73
CA PRO A 716 -13.26 -5.84 12.70
C PRO A 716 -14.07 -4.89 11.83
N GLY A 717 -14.30 -3.66 12.30
CA GLY A 717 -15.08 -2.66 11.58
C GLY A 717 -16.60 -2.71 11.81
N ASN A 718 -17.08 -3.57 12.69
CA ASN A 718 -18.48 -3.61 13.10
C ASN A 718 -18.75 -2.62 14.22
#